data_a6b43e6873fbba83465badec445e50ea
#
_entry.id   a6b43e6873fbba83465badec445e50ea
#
_cell.length_a   1.000
_cell.length_b   1.000
_cell.length_c   1.000
_cell.angle_alpha   90.00
_cell.angle_beta   90.00
_cell.angle_gamma   90.00
#
_symmetry.space_group_name_H-M   'P 1'
#
loop_
_entity.id
_entity.type
_entity.pdbx_description
1 polymer ?
#
loop_
_entity_poly.entity_id
_entity_poly.type
_entity_poly.pdbx_seq_one_letter_code
_entity_poly.pdbx_strand_id
1 'polypeptide(L)'
;MKKAISLAAAAAIALGQAASTGLFTATAADSTEFPYKIEGEDLEGATLWTSIYENKIPNYSGEGFTYLTGGDISFTIDVPADGMYSITVRGAQILDKGGRYQTVAVNGSEYHTTVPYADEWTDFDFGMVRLNKGENTISFTNKYGYMAIDYVTVSEAEFPDLSIATDEACDPDATPEAKALLKYLKSVYGKNIISGQQQIYGGGNSVSTSIRYDSNSNKCVDSDGTEYVIDEESWDTDEQGNKFPWHCTGPDGQVYTYSTQNRNYTYNDYNNDINLIKEFTGKYPAIQGFDFGSYCPCYAWDDGVTERMIEWTNDKNGICTASWHINVPTQMSDYTLGEPLDFSKTTYSNKTDFVTANCMVEGTVEYEYFNLCVENLANELLQLQDAGVPVIFRPFHEAEGNPSTTSDPTDGSGAWFWWSKEGTKVYKQLWNRLQDKLQDEYGLHNLIYEENLYAWSDSSAEWYVGDDRTDLVAYDKYNTQYNRHDGKTSGPNLDAETGIFYKLNGYVNGSKMVAMAENDSIPSMSNMLVEHAYWLYFCPWYDSANALFVSGENYQDHDEMKALYNSDFCITLDELPADLFNHGDQPTTTTTTTSGTTTTSSQPSDILYGDANCDDKIDLSDAVMILQALANKDKYGLEGTDPTHITEQGMANADCNLSRDGVTTADALAVQKSVIGLITLPIE
;
A
#
# COMPACT_ATOMS: atom_id res chain seq x y z
N MET A 1 11.55 -48.48 22.56
CA MET A 1 12.66 -48.17 23.49
C MET A 1 13.39 -46.99 22.92
N LYS A 2 13.10 -45.92 23.54
CA LYS A 2 14.02 -45.00 24.23
C LYS A 2 15.01 -44.36 23.25
N LYS A 3 14.72 -43.08 22.92
CA LYS A 3 15.27 -41.88 23.59
C LYS A 3 16.73 -41.67 23.20
N ALA A 4 17.23 -40.60 22.86
CA ALA A 4 16.89 -39.19 23.19
C ALA A 4 17.88 -38.32 22.44
N ILE A 5 17.43 -37.15 22.09
CA ILE A 5 17.75 -35.86 22.74
C ILE A 5 19.18 -35.41 22.40
N SER A 6 19.32 -34.38 21.62
CA SER A 6 19.11 -32.95 21.83
C SER A 6 20.35 -32.20 22.30
N LEU A 7 20.29 -30.98 22.00
CA LEU A 7 20.94 -29.76 22.55
C LEU A 7 22.35 -29.51 22.00
N ALA A 8 22.42 -28.52 21.17
CA ALA A 8 22.38 -27.12 21.50
C ALA A 8 23.58 -26.61 22.26
N ALA A 9 24.19 -25.72 21.62
CA ALA A 9 24.53 -24.41 22.10
C ALA A 9 25.60 -24.24 23.15
N ALA A 10 26.27 -23.21 22.85
CA ALA A 10 26.86 -22.20 23.72
C ALA A 10 28.19 -22.54 24.36
N ALA A 11 29.14 -21.85 23.81
CA ALA A 11 30.18 -21.09 24.47
C ALA A 11 30.59 -21.50 25.89
N ALA A 12 31.84 -21.81 26.06
CA ALA A 12 32.67 -21.19 27.09
C ALA A 12 34.14 -21.49 26.90
N ILE A 13 34.89 -20.47 26.91
CA ILE A 13 36.31 -20.25 27.05
C ILE A 13 36.87 -21.04 28.25
N ALA A 14 38.00 -21.75 28.07
CA ALA A 14 39.10 -21.72 29.03
C ALA A 14 40.36 -22.40 28.45
N LEU A 15 41.35 -21.59 28.24
CA LEU A 15 42.80 -21.71 28.41
C LEU A 15 43.41 -23.09 28.69
N GLY A 16 44.35 -23.45 27.82
CA GLY A 16 45.38 -24.45 28.10
C GLY A 16 46.51 -24.29 27.09
N GLN A 17 47.61 -23.70 27.52
CA GLN A 17 48.84 -23.44 26.77
C GLN A 17 49.55 -24.73 26.39
N ALA A 18 50.03 -24.81 25.16
CA ALA A 18 51.36 -25.32 24.85
C ALA A 18 51.81 -24.79 23.48
N ALA A 19 52.95 -24.21 23.47
CA ALA A 19 53.60 -23.52 22.36
C ALA A 19 54.04 -24.47 21.25
N SER A 20 53.88 -24.06 19.99
CA SER A 20 54.85 -24.24 18.93
C SER A 20 54.70 -23.12 17.90
N THR A 21 55.74 -22.41 17.75
CA THR A 21 55.98 -21.26 16.87
C THR A 21 55.75 -21.62 15.41
N GLY A 22 54.79 -20.94 14.83
CA GLY A 22 54.64 -20.76 13.41
C GLY A 22 53.92 -19.43 13.24
N LEU A 23 54.63 -18.32 13.07
CA LEU A 23 54.06 -17.07 12.64
C LEU A 23 53.49 -17.25 11.21
N PHE A 24 52.21 -17.50 11.12
CA PHE A 24 51.45 -17.03 9.97
C PHE A 24 50.92 -15.66 10.36
N THR A 25 51.63 -14.63 9.96
CA THR A 25 51.00 -13.32 9.78
C THR A 25 49.94 -13.49 8.71
N ALA A 26 48.68 -13.61 9.14
CA ALA A 26 47.57 -13.25 8.27
C ALA A 26 47.79 -11.78 7.96
N THR A 27 48.34 -11.44 6.79
CA THR A 27 48.16 -10.16 6.19
C THR A 27 46.66 -9.96 6.10
N ALA A 28 46.11 -8.95 6.79
CA ALA A 28 44.84 -8.41 6.46
C ALA A 28 44.87 -8.21 4.95
N ALA A 29 43.92 -8.81 4.22
CA ALA A 29 43.73 -8.47 2.83
C ALA A 29 43.53 -6.96 2.80
N ASP A 30 44.35 -6.26 2.01
CA ASP A 30 44.16 -4.84 1.80
C ASP A 30 42.74 -4.65 1.28
N SER A 31 41.91 -3.94 2.02
CA SER A 31 40.57 -3.60 1.58
C SER A 31 40.68 -2.78 0.29
N THR A 32 39.89 -3.13 -0.73
CA THR A 32 39.87 -2.37 -1.99
C THR A 32 39.59 -0.90 -1.68
N GLU A 33 40.45 -0.01 -2.19
CA GLU A 33 40.22 1.43 -2.11
C GLU A 33 39.25 1.86 -3.22
N PHE A 34 38.26 2.66 -2.86
CA PHE A 34 37.29 3.23 -3.80
C PHE A 34 37.62 4.69 -4.13
N PRO A 35 37.46 5.15 -5.39
CA PRO A 35 36.98 4.35 -6.54
C PRO A 35 38.01 3.34 -7.03
N TYR A 36 37.56 2.08 -7.24
CA TYR A 36 38.40 1.06 -7.83
C TYR A 36 38.38 1.18 -9.36
N LYS A 37 39.56 1.21 -9.99
CA LYS A 37 39.69 1.30 -11.45
C LYS A 37 40.40 0.07 -11.98
N ILE A 38 39.85 -0.51 -13.08
CA ILE A 38 40.52 -1.56 -13.85
C ILE A 38 40.56 -1.16 -15.33
N GLU A 39 41.73 -1.27 -15.96
CA GLU A 39 41.90 -0.99 -17.39
C GLU A 39 41.19 -2.08 -18.23
N GLY A 40 40.68 -1.69 -19.40
CA GLY A 40 39.91 -2.59 -20.25
C GLY A 40 40.69 -3.80 -20.75
N GLU A 41 41.97 -3.62 -21.00
CA GLU A 41 42.90 -4.67 -21.42
C GLU A 41 43.27 -5.67 -20.33
N ASP A 42 43.06 -5.31 -19.04
CA ASP A 42 43.35 -6.13 -17.88
C ASP A 42 42.15 -7.02 -17.45
N LEU A 43 41.00 -6.83 -18.09
CA LEU A 43 39.84 -7.66 -17.83
C LEU A 43 40.09 -9.11 -18.28
N GLU A 44 39.63 -10.09 -17.49
CA GLU A 44 39.76 -11.49 -17.87
C GLU A 44 38.93 -11.76 -19.15
N GLY A 45 39.52 -12.44 -20.10
CA GLY A 45 38.91 -12.69 -21.42
C GLY A 45 39.06 -11.52 -22.41
N ALA A 46 39.64 -10.39 -21.98
CA ALA A 46 39.87 -9.25 -22.85
C ALA A 46 40.92 -9.53 -23.95
N THR A 47 40.76 -8.82 -25.03
CA THR A 47 41.78 -8.73 -26.11
C THR A 47 42.24 -7.31 -26.25
N LEU A 48 43.56 -7.08 -26.19
CA LEU A 48 44.17 -5.74 -26.34
C LEU A 48 43.93 -5.19 -27.76
N TRP A 49 43.32 -4.03 -27.82
CA TRP A 49 43.13 -3.21 -29.00
C TRP A 49 43.83 -1.86 -28.82
N THR A 50 44.45 -1.34 -29.87
CA THR A 50 45.06 -0.02 -29.88
C THR A 50 44.48 0.89 -30.99
N SER A 51 43.60 0.33 -31.80
CA SER A 51 42.85 1.07 -32.81
C SER A 51 41.59 0.30 -33.19
N ILE A 52 40.52 1.03 -33.51
CA ILE A 52 39.26 0.52 -34.04
C ILE A 52 38.80 1.43 -35.17
N TYR A 53 38.31 0.87 -36.28
CA TYR A 53 37.79 1.65 -37.41
C TYR A 53 38.72 2.80 -37.87
N GLU A 54 39.94 2.47 -38.24
CA GLU A 54 40.94 3.43 -38.76
C GLU A 54 41.33 4.54 -37.74
N ASN A 55 41.53 4.17 -36.47
CA ASN A 55 41.95 5.06 -35.40
C ASN A 55 40.96 6.19 -35.04
N LYS A 56 39.66 5.91 -35.17
CA LYS A 56 38.63 6.92 -34.89
C LYS A 56 38.51 7.30 -33.43
N ILE A 57 39.06 6.52 -32.50
CA ILE A 57 39.00 6.78 -31.07
C ILE A 57 40.44 6.79 -30.50
N PRO A 58 41.16 7.94 -30.57
CA PRO A 58 42.45 8.09 -29.96
C PRO A 58 42.35 8.42 -28.46
N ASN A 59 43.49 8.42 -27.75
CA ASN A 59 43.62 8.87 -26.36
C ASN A 59 42.94 7.95 -25.32
N TYR A 60 43.06 6.64 -25.50
CA TYR A 60 42.72 5.65 -24.47
C TYR A 60 43.72 5.74 -23.29
N SER A 61 43.31 5.18 -22.16
CA SER A 61 44.15 4.98 -20.98
C SER A 61 45.00 3.71 -21.12
N GLY A 62 45.99 3.49 -20.25
CA GLY A 62 46.77 2.26 -20.24
C GLY A 62 47.58 1.98 -21.52
N GLU A 63 47.71 0.70 -21.88
CA GLU A 63 48.37 0.22 -23.07
C GLU A 63 47.43 0.12 -24.28
N GLY A 64 46.10 0.16 -24.06
CA GLY A 64 45.08 0.03 -25.08
C GLY A 64 43.70 0.06 -24.50
N PHE A 65 42.80 -0.69 -25.11
CA PHE A 65 41.44 -0.89 -24.68
C PHE A 65 40.94 -2.28 -25.08
N THR A 66 39.85 -2.73 -24.53
CA THR A 66 39.20 -3.94 -25.05
C THR A 66 37.99 -3.59 -25.91
N TYR A 67 37.66 -4.47 -26.86
CA TYR A 67 36.47 -4.30 -27.69
C TYR A 67 35.56 -5.51 -27.48
N LEU A 68 34.38 -5.29 -26.92
CA LEU A 68 33.41 -6.35 -26.59
C LEU A 68 32.79 -6.89 -27.87
N THR A 69 33.39 -7.92 -28.48
CA THR A 69 33.01 -8.47 -29.79
C THR A 69 32.66 -9.96 -29.80
N GLY A 70 33.03 -10.72 -28.81
CA GLY A 70 32.83 -12.18 -28.93
C GLY A 70 33.22 -12.99 -27.70
N GLY A 71 32.59 -12.80 -26.65
CA GLY A 71 32.80 -13.48 -25.38
C GLY A 71 32.62 -12.54 -24.22
N ASP A 72 32.41 -13.10 -23.07
CA ASP A 72 32.29 -12.32 -21.85
C ASP A 72 33.67 -11.90 -21.38
N ILE A 73 33.76 -10.71 -20.85
CA ILE A 73 34.92 -10.20 -20.15
C ILE A 73 34.56 -9.91 -18.70
N SER A 74 35.50 -10.15 -17.77
CA SER A 74 35.15 -10.07 -16.35
C SER A 74 36.33 -9.62 -15.49
N PHE A 75 36.03 -9.29 -14.24
CA PHE A 75 37.01 -9.10 -13.18
C PHE A 75 36.37 -9.45 -11.82
N THR A 76 37.24 -9.67 -10.85
CA THR A 76 36.81 -9.85 -9.46
C THR A 76 37.17 -8.62 -8.63
N ILE A 77 36.32 -8.32 -7.64
CA ILE A 77 36.55 -7.24 -6.69
C ILE A 77 36.14 -7.72 -5.28
N ASP A 78 36.99 -7.42 -4.29
CA ASP A 78 36.69 -7.70 -2.88
C ASP A 78 36.19 -6.44 -2.21
N VAL A 79 34.98 -6.49 -1.62
CA VAL A 79 34.37 -5.34 -0.93
C VAL A 79 34.25 -5.58 0.57
N PRO A 80 34.41 -4.53 1.41
CA PRO A 80 34.48 -4.67 2.86
C PRO A 80 33.13 -4.97 3.52
N ALA A 81 32.01 -4.64 2.87
CA ALA A 81 30.64 -4.80 3.36
C ALA A 81 29.67 -5.03 2.21
N ASP A 82 28.49 -5.62 2.53
CA ASP A 82 27.36 -5.61 1.62
C ASP A 82 26.94 -4.16 1.35
N GLY A 83 26.66 -3.82 0.09
CA GLY A 83 26.27 -2.46 -0.29
C GLY A 83 25.96 -2.31 -1.75
N MET A 84 25.47 -1.12 -2.11
CA MET A 84 25.31 -0.71 -3.49
C MET A 84 26.56 0.02 -3.96
N TYR A 85 26.96 -0.29 -5.19
CA TYR A 85 28.12 0.28 -5.84
C TYR A 85 27.75 0.72 -7.25
N SER A 86 28.23 1.88 -7.66
CA SER A 86 28.04 2.38 -9.03
C SER A 86 29.11 1.84 -9.96
N ILE A 87 28.71 1.38 -11.13
CA ILE A 87 29.61 0.94 -12.19
C ILE A 87 29.59 1.98 -13.29
N THR A 88 30.75 2.59 -13.53
CA THR A 88 30.97 3.52 -14.65
C THR A 88 31.94 2.88 -15.64
N VAL A 89 31.58 2.87 -16.90
CA VAL A 89 32.44 2.36 -17.99
C VAL A 89 32.87 3.52 -18.88
N ARG A 90 34.17 3.82 -18.90
CA ARG A 90 34.70 4.68 -19.92
C ARG A 90 34.80 3.90 -21.21
N GLY A 91 33.98 4.27 -22.17
CA GLY A 91 33.84 3.50 -23.39
C GLY A 91 33.51 4.36 -24.61
N ALA A 92 33.39 3.71 -25.75
CA ALA A 92 32.90 4.31 -26.98
C ALA A 92 32.02 3.33 -27.75
N GLN A 93 30.87 3.84 -28.25
CA GLN A 93 29.95 3.08 -29.08
C GLN A 93 29.67 3.85 -30.37
N ILE A 94 30.28 3.40 -31.48
CA ILE A 94 30.29 4.13 -32.77
C ILE A 94 29.47 3.44 -33.86
N LEU A 95 28.75 2.40 -33.52
CA LEU A 95 28.06 1.56 -34.50
C LEU A 95 26.60 1.92 -34.70
N ASP A 96 25.93 2.38 -33.63
CA ASP A 96 24.50 2.59 -33.68
C ASP A 96 24.11 3.93 -33.03
N LYS A 97 23.51 4.83 -33.83
CA LYS A 97 23.03 6.13 -33.34
C LYS A 97 21.79 6.06 -32.47
N GLY A 98 21.07 4.93 -32.52
CA GLY A 98 19.94 4.64 -31.64
C GLY A 98 20.34 4.09 -30.27
N GLY A 99 21.66 3.92 -30.05
CA GLY A 99 22.16 3.30 -28.82
C GLY A 99 22.32 1.78 -28.92
N ARG A 100 23.01 1.20 -27.95
CA ARG A 100 23.21 -0.25 -27.86
C ARG A 100 22.94 -0.76 -26.47
N TYR A 101 22.13 -1.80 -26.41
CA TYR A 101 21.81 -2.53 -25.20
C TYR A 101 23.06 -3.25 -24.67
N GLN A 102 23.39 -3.04 -23.41
CA GLN A 102 24.51 -3.64 -22.71
C GLN A 102 24.00 -4.45 -21.52
N THR A 103 24.72 -5.50 -21.17
CA THR A 103 24.46 -6.31 -20.00
C THR A 103 25.70 -6.41 -19.15
N VAL A 104 25.59 -6.01 -17.88
CA VAL A 104 26.57 -6.33 -16.84
C VAL A 104 25.96 -7.40 -15.93
N ALA A 105 26.71 -8.42 -15.57
CA ALA A 105 26.27 -9.42 -14.61
C ALA A 105 27.17 -9.35 -13.37
N VAL A 106 26.55 -9.34 -12.20
CA VAL A 106 27.21 -9.35 -10.90
C VAL A 106 26.84 -10.64 -10.20
N ASN A 107 27.82 -11.48 -9.92
CA ASN A 107 27.62 -12.82 -9.32
C ASN A 107 26.57 -13.65 -10.07
N GLY A 108 26.41 -13.41 -11.37
CA GLY A 108 25.43 -14.08 -12.22
C GLY A 108 24.07 -13.38 -12.37
N SER A 109 23.78 -12.36 -11.60
CA SER A 109 22.56 -11.53 -11.74
C SER A 109 22.78 -10.44 -12.78
N GLU A 110 21.90 -10.35 -13.77
CA GLU A 110 22.03 -9.44 -14.91
C GLU A 110 21.39 -8.08 -14.65
N TYR A 111 22.12 -7.02 -14.98
CA TYR A 111 21.70 -5.62 -15.01
C TYR A 111 21.83 -5.11 -16.43
N HIS A 112 20.95 -4.23 -16.86
CA HIS A 112 20.86 -3.81 -18.24
C HIS A 112 20.85 -2.30 -18.39
N THR A 113 21.54 -1.80 -19.40
CA THR A 113 21.52 -0.38 -19.75
C THR A 113 21.63 -0.20 -21.28
N THR A 114 21.21 0.94 -21.79
CA THR A 114 21.41 1.32 -23.19
C THR A 114 22.48 2.38 -23.29
N VAL A 115 23.60 2.04 -23.93
CA VAL A 115 24.72 2.96 -24.14
C VAL A 115 24.47 3.77 -25.42
N PRO A 116 24.37 5.09 -25.32
CA PRO A 116 24.16 5.95 -26.49
C PRO A 116 25.38 5.95 -27.43
N TYR A 117 25.18 6.46 -28.65
CA TYR A 117 26.28 6.66 -29.60
C TYR A 117 27.27 7.66 -29.04
N ALA A 118 28.56 7.26 -29.04
CA ALA A 118 29.67 8.13 -28.70
C ALA A 118 30.90 7.76 -29.54
N ASP A 119 31.45 8.72 -30.29
CA ASP A 119 32.63 8.57 -31.13
C ASP A 119 33.92 9.14 -30.49
N GLU A 120 33.83 9.43 -29.19
CA GLU A 120 34.91 9.74 -28.28
C GLU A 120 34.74 8.99 -26.96
N TRP A 121 35.83 8.90 -26.18
CA TRP A 121 35.75 8.25 -24.87
C TRP A 121 34.79 9.02 -23.94
N THR A 122 33.76 8.33 -23.53
CA THR A 122 32.67 8.87 -22.70
C THR A 122 32.48 7.96 -21.49
N ASP A 123 32.25 8.56 -20.33
CA ASP A 123 31.91 7.81 -19.14
C ASP A 123 30.39 7.46 -19.18
N PHE A 124 30.09 6.18 -19.30
CA PHE A 124 28.76 5.65 -19.32
C PHE A 124 28.40 5.11 -17.94
N ASP A 125 27.26 5.54 -17.41
CA ASP A 125 26.70 5.00 -16.21
C ASP A 125 26.02 3.64 -16.50
N PHE A 126 26.48 2.59 -15.83
CA PHE A 126 25.89 1.25 -15.88
C PHE A 126 24.96 0.99 -14.70
N GLY A 127 24.69 2.01 -13.88
CA GLY A 127 23.79 1.98 -12.75
C GLY A 127 24.42 1.45 -11.47
N MET A 128 23.58 1.34 -10.47
CA MET A 128 23.94 0.80 -9.16
C MET A 128 23.71 -0.71 -9.15
N VAL A 129 24.69 -1.46 -8.63
CA VAL A 129 24.63 -2.91 -8.46
C VAL A 129 24.93 -3.29 -7.02
N ARG A 130 24.30 -4.33 -6.53
CA ARG A 130 24.59 -4.89 -5.21
C ARG A 130 25.88 -5.73 -5.27
N LEU A 131 26.84 -5.43 -4.40
CA LEU A 131 27.97 -6.29 -4.09
C LEU A 131 27.84 -6.82 -2.66
N ASN A 132 28.17 -8.10 -2.49
CA ASN A 132 28.18 -8.72 -1.18
C ASN A 132 29.58 -8.64 -0.57
N LYS A 133 29.68 -8.53 0.74
CA LYS A 133 30.96 -8.53 1.43
C LYS A 133 31.84 -9.69 0.98
N GLY A 134 33.08 -9.38 0.66
CA GLY A 134 34.06 -10.32 0.10
C GLY A 134 34.14 -10.25 -1.42
N GLU A 135 34.59 -11.35 -2.04
CA GLU A 135 34.83 -11.40 -3.49
C GLU A 135 33.53 -11.43 -4.30
N ASN A 136 33.45 -10.55 -5.30
CA ASN A 136 32.38 -10.46 -6.28
C ASN A 136 32.92 -10.55 -7.68
N THR A 137 32.22 -11.23 -8.58
CA THR A 137 32.54 -11.28 -10.01
C THR A 137 31.64 -10.33 -10.78
N ILE A 138 32.23 -9.42 -11.52
CA ILE A 138 31.54 -8.51 -12.44
C ILE A 138 31.94 -8.89 -13.86
N SER A 139 30.95 -9.15 -14.72
CA SER A 139 31.18 -9.51 -16.12
C SER A 139 30.32 -8.69 -17.07
N PHE A 140 30.90 -8.34 -18.22
CA PHE A 140 30.19 -7.72 -19.34
C PHE A 140 29.94 -8.79 -20.38
N THR A 141 28.64 -9.04 -20.64
CA THR A 141 28.23 -10.10 -21.57
C THR A 141 27.95 -9.53 -22.95
N ASN A 142 28.60 -10.12 -23.95
CA ASN A 142 28.36 -9.73 -25.33
C ASN A 142 27.13 -10.43 -25.90
N LYS A 143 25.93 -9.91 -25.62
CA LYS A 143 24.71 -10.40 -26.29
C LYS A 143 24.55 -9.77 -27.67
N TYR A 144 24.55 -8.45 -27.77
CA TYR A 144 24.49 -7.70 -29.04
C TYR A 144 25.14 -6.32 -28.95
N GLY A 145 25.76 -6.01 -27.84
CA GLY A 145 26.23 -4.68 -27.48
C GLY A 145 27.68 -4.41 -27.79
N TYR A 146 28.13 -4.48 -29.05
CA TYR A 146 29.54 -4.16 -29.40
C TYR A 146 29.90 -2.73 -28.96
N MET A 147 30.84 -2.60 -28.05
CA MET A 147 31.43 -1.30 -27.63
C MET A 147 32.91 -1.46 -27.30
N ALA A 148 33.63 -0.36 -27.36
CA ALA A 148 34.99 -0.29 -26.84
C ALA A 148 34.97 0.11 -25.36
N ILE A 149 35.79 -0.55 -24.53
CA ILE A 149 35.94 -0.28 -23.10
C ILE A 149 37.38 0.10 -22.84
N ASP A 150 37.58 1.34 -22.40
CA ASP A 150 38.88 1.90 -22.01
C ASP A 150 39.23 1.44 -20.59
N TYR A 151 38.32 1.71 -19.64
CA TYR A 151 38.42 1.20 -18.28
C TYR A 151 37.02 1.12 -17.62
N VAL A 152 36.99 0.40 -16.52
CA VAL A 152 35.80 0.29 -15.63
C VAL A 152 36.17 0.92 -14.29
N THR A 153 35.26 1.69 -13.73
CA THR A 153 35.35 2.23 -12.38
C THR A 153 34.19 1.69 -11.54
N VAL A 154 34.51 1.19 -10.34
CA VAL A 154 33.54 0.84 -9.32
C VAL A 154 33.72 1.81 -8.15
N SER A 155 32.64 2.45 -7.73
CA SER A 155 32.62 3.38 -6.59
C SER A 155 31.48 3.02 -5.64
N GLU A 156 31.56 3.44 -4.39
CA GLU A 156 30.40 3.41 -3.52
C GLU A 156 29.26 4.20 -4.15
N ALA A 157 28.03 3.70 -4.06
CA ALA A 157 26.89 4.37 -4.66
C ALA A 157 26.54 5.64 -3.89
N GLU A 158 26.20 6.71 -4.60
CA GLU A 158 25.59 7.90 -4.03
C GLU A 158 24.08 7.80 -4.19
N PHE A 159 23.33 7.89 -3.09
CA PHE A 159 21.89 7.82 -3.10
C PHE A 159 21.28 9.22 -3.17
N PRO A 160 20.17 9.41 -3.89
CA PRO A 160 19.44 10.66 -3.85
C PRO A 160 18.88 10.94 -2.45
N ASP A 161 18.73 12.21 -2.11
CA ASP A 161 18.02 12.63 -0.92
C ASP A 161 16.52 12.32 -1.11
N LEU A 162 15.96 11.51 -0.22
CA LEU A 162 14.54 11.13 -0.22
C LEU A 162 13.67 12.09 0.58
N SER A 163 14.23 13.19 1.11
CA SER A 163 13.44 14.20 1.82
C SER A 163 12.50 14.94 0.86
N ILE A 164 11.22 15.01 1.22
CA ILE A 164 10.21 15.71 0.43
C ILE A 164 10.17 17.19 0.84
N ALA A 165 10.39 18.07 -0.13
CA ALA A 165 10.61 19.49 0.13
C ALA A 165 9.34 20.28 0.48
N THR A 166 8.14 19.78 0.13
CA THR A 166 6.86 20.45 0.40
C THR A 166 5.94 19.60 1.28
N ASP A 167 5.27 20.24 2.23
CA ASP A 167 4.22 19.60 3.05
C ASP A 167 2.81 19.78 2.44
N GLU A 168 2.70 20.46 1.29
CA GLU A 168 1.43 20.72 0.66
C GLU A 168 0.91 19.47 -0.08
N ALA A 169 -0.39 19.19 0.08
CA ALA A 169 -1.10 18.19 -0.71
C ALA A 169 -1.34 18.72 -2.12
N CYS A 170 -1.55 17.82 -3.10
CA CYS A 170 -1.99 18.19 -4.44
C CYS A 170 -3.39 18.81 -4.42
N ASP A 171 -4.22 18.47 -3.42
CA ASP A 171 -5.46 19.16 -3.09
C ASP A 171 -5.18 20.31 -2.10
N PRO A 172 -5.27 21.58 -2.51
CA PRO A 172 -5.03 22.72 -1.63
C PRO A 172 -6.04 22.82 -0.48
N ASP A 173 -7.25 22.30 -0.70
CA ASP A 173 -8.36 22.33 0.27
C ASP A 173 -8.43 21.05 1.11
N ALA A 174 -7.42 20.16 1.03
CA ALA A 174 -7.39 18.92 1.78
C ALA A 174 -7.75 19.11 3.26
N THR A 175 -8.51 18.16 3.83
CA THR A 175 -8.96 18.21 5.22
C THR A 175 -7.79 18.23 6.20
N PRO A 176 -7.98 18.70 7.44
CA PRO A 176 -6.94 18.62 8.46
C PRO A 176 -6.39 17.21 8.67
N GLU A 177 -7.24 16.19 8.64
CA GLU A 177 -6.89 14.77 8.81
C GLU A 177 -6.02 14.28 7.63
N ALA A 178 -6.39 14.61 6.40
CA ALA A 178 -5.60 14.28 5.21
C ALA A 178 -4.23 14.98 5.22
N LYS A 179 -4.19 16.28 5.58
CA LYS A 179 -2.94 17.03 5.74
C LYS A 179 -2.04 16.43 6.83
N ALA A 180 -2.63 16.00 7.93
CA ALA A 180 -1.91 15.40 9.03
C ALA A 180 -1.32 14.04 8.64
N LEU A 181 -2.13 13.17 8.01
CA LEU A 181 -1.65 11.91 7.50
C LEU A 181 -0.51 12.12 6.48
N LEU A 182 -0.69 13.01 5.51
CA LEU A 182 0.35 13.30 4.51
C LEU A 182 1.65 13.78 5.15
N LYS A 183 1.55 14.66 6.15
CA LYS A 183 2.71 15.14 6.92
C LYS A 183 3.40 14.00 7.67
N TYR A 184 2.63 13.09 8.28
CA TYR A 184 3.18 11.91 8.94
C TYR A 184 3.92 11.01 7.95
N LEU A 185 3.28 10.66 6.81
CA LEU A 185 3.89 9.85 5.76
C LEU A 185 5.24 10.44 5.29
N LYS A 186 5.29 11.74 5.04
CA LYS A 186 6.54 12.46 4.69
C LYS A 186 7.59 12.40 5.79
N SER A 187 7.18 12.41 7.05
CA SER A 187 8.11 12.41 8.18
C SER A 187 8.86 11.08 8.35
N VAL A 188 8.25 9.97 7.93
CA VAL A 188 8.80 8.61 8.02
C VAL A 188 9.44 8.13 6.71
N TYR A 189 9.10 8.73 5.57
CA TYR A 189 9.66 8.39 4.28
C TYR A 189 11.18 8.53 4.25
N GLY A 190 11.86 7.56 3.63
CA GLY A 190 13.33 7.50 3.60
C GLY A 190 13.99 7.08 4.92
N LYS A 191 13.20 6.70 5.94
CA LYS A 191 13.68 6.28 7.27
C LYS A 191 13.07 4.96 7.71
N ASN A 192 11.77 4.80 7.54
CA ASN A 192 10.97 3.67 7.96
C ASN A 192 10.11 3.17 6.79
N ILE A 193 9.61 1.96 6.92
CA ILE A 193 8.58 1.41 6.05
C ILE A 193 7.31 1.17 6.88
N ILE A 194 6.13 1.48 6.34
CA ILE A 194 4.87 1.23 7.02
C ILE A 194 4.33 -0.12 6.56
N SER A 195 3.94 -0.97 7.50
CA SER A 195 3.35 -2.27 7.20
C SER A 195 1.90 -2.13 6.71
N GLY A 196 1.54 -2.89 5.70
CA GLY A 196 0.19 -2.90 5.15
C GLY A 196 -0.29 -4.31 4.82
N GLN A 197 -1.61 -4.44 4.60
CA GLN A 197 -2.27 -5.64 4.12
C GLN A 197 -3.56 -5.28 3.39
N GLN A 198 -3.74 -5.80 2.17
CA GLN A 198 -5.02 -5.68 1.46
C GLN A 198 -6.09 -6.55 2.11
N GLN A 199 -7.26 -5.97 2.32
CA GLN A 199 -8.44 -6.71 2.77
C GLN A 199 -9.09 -7.41 1.58
N ILE A 200 -9.58 -8.61 1.78
CA ILE A 200 -10.39 -9.29 0.77
C ILE A 200 -11.66 -8.46 0.52
N TYR A 201 -12.00 -8.25 -0.74
CA TYR A 201 -13.23 -7.54 -1.14
C TYR A 201 -14.22 -8.51 -1.81
N GLY A 202 -15.40 -8.01 -2.14
CA GLY A 202 -16.41 -8.81 -2.86
C GLY A 202 -17.06 -9.89 -2.00
N GLY A 203 -17.24 -9.64 -0.70
CA GLY A 203 -17.99 -10.51 0.20
C GLY A 203 -17.16 -11.25 1.25
N GLY A 204 -15.84 -10.98 1.35
CA GLY A 204 -15.00 -11.58 2.39
C GLY A 204 -14.78 -13.10 2.25
N ASN A 205 -14.09 -13.68 3.22
CA ASN A 205 -13.91 -15.13 3.33
C ASN A 205 -15.13 -15.78 4.01
N SER A 206 -15.82 -16.65 3.30
CA SER A 206 -16.97 -17.36 3.88
C SER A 206 -16.52 -18.44 4.87
N VAL A 207 -16.80 -18.22 6.14
CA VAL A 207 -16.49 -19.15 7.24
C VAL A 207 -17.72 -19.95 7.61
N SER A 208 -17.59 -21.28 7.53
CA SER A 208 -18.67 -22.21 7.87
C SER A 208 -18.75 -22.43 9.38
N THR A 209 -19.95 -22.36 9.95
CA THR A 209 -20.18 -22.53 11.38
C THR A 209 -20.91 -23.83 11.72
N SER A 210 -21.06 -24.12 13.02
CA SER A 210 -21.93 -25.20 13.52
C SER A 210 -23.36 -24.77 13.67
N ILE A 211 -23.72 -23.50 13.42
CA ILE A 211 -25.08 -22.97 13.60
C ILE A 211 -26.03 -23.65 12.63
N ARG A 212 -27.20 -24.08 13.15
CA ARG A 212 -28.27 -24.74 12.40
C ARG A 212 -29.61 -24.13 12.78
N TYR A 213 -30.51 -24.02 11.82
CA TYR A 213 -31.90 -23.73 12.08
C TYR A 213 -32.61 -25.02 12.45
N ASP A 214 -33.27 -25.04 13.63
CA ASP A 214 -34.16 -26.11 14.08
C ASP A 214 -35.63 -25.71 13.89
N SER A 215 -36.28 -26.29 12.90
CA SER A 215 -37.68 -26.00 12.57
C SER A 215 -38.69 -26.48 13.67
N ASN A 216 -38.29 -27.38 14.58
CA ASN A 216 -39.17 -27.83 15.65
C ASN A 216 -39.23 -26.82 16.79
N SER A 217 -38.12 -26.18 17.10
CA SER A 217 -38.02 -25.15 18.15
C SER A 217 -38.14 -23.71 17.63
N ASN A 218 -38.08 -23.52 16.30
CA ASN A 218 -38.02 -22.22 15.64
C ASN A 218 -36.81 -21.38 16.14
N LYS A 219 -35.61 -21.99 16.21
CA LYS A 219 -34.40 -21.37 16.73
C LYS A 219 -33.21 -21.67 15.84
N CYS A 220 -32.30 -20.72 15.75
CA CYS A 220 -30.94 -20.95 15.28
C CYS A 220 -30.04 -21.24 16.48
N VAL A 221 -29.34 -22.38 16.45
CA VAL A 221 -28.49 -22.83 17.56
C VAL A 221 -27.19 -23.43 17.01
N ASP A 222 -26.08 -23.26 17.75
CA ASP A 222 -24.82 -23.91 17.44
C ASP A 222 -24.67 -25.27 18.16
N SER A 223 -23.51 -25.91 17.99
CA SER A 223 -23.20 -27.21 18.64
C SER A 223 -23.13 -27.13 20.15
N ASP A 224 -22.92 -25.98 20.74
CA ASP A 224 -22.77 -25.73 22.16
C ASP A 224 -24.12 -25.30 22.81
N GLY A 225 -25.15 -25.12 21.99
CA GLY A 225 -26.48 -24.72 22.40
C GLY A 225 -26.66 -23.21 22.53
N THR A 226 -25.76 -22.41 22.04
CA THR A 226 -25.92 -20.95 21.96
C THR A 226 -27.04 -20.62 20.99
N GLU A 227 -27.97 -19.76 21.41
CA GLU A 227 -29.10 -19.30 20.58
C GLU A 227 -28.71 -18.02 19.83
N TYR A 228 -29.14 -17.95 18.56
CA TYR A 228 -28.91 -16.83 17.66
C TYR A 228 -30.27 -16.20 17.33
N VAL A 229 -30.29 -14.86 17.29
CA VAL A 229 -31.53 -14.11 17.00
C VAL A 229 -31.86 -14.23 15.52
N ILE A 230 -33.05 -14.74 15.22
CA ILE A 230 -33.54 -14.88 13.84
C ILE A 230 -33.98 -13.50 13.34
N ASP A 231 -33.54 -13.16 12.12
CA ASP A 231 -34.10 -12.05 11.37
C ASP A 231 -35.49 -12.47 10.79
N GLU A 232 -36.53 -11.97 11.39
CA GLU A 232 -37.91 -12.31 11.04
C GLU A 232 -38.34 -11.79 9.65
N GLU A 233 -37.58 -10.91 9.02
CA GLU A 233 -37.82 -10.41 7.65
C GLU A 233 -37.11 -11.24 6.59
N SER A 234 -36.17 -12.12 6.99
CA SER A 234 -35.28 -12.84 6.09
C SER A 234 -35.71 -14.25 5.70
N TRP A 235 -36.97 -14.61 5.89
CA TRP A 235 -37.46 -15.97 5.62
C TRP A 235 -37.49 -16.34 4.13
N ASP A 236 -36.93 -17.52 3.82
CA ASP A 236 -36.93 -18.10 2.49
C ASP A 236 -37.29 -19.59 2.51
N THR A 237 -37.32 -20.24 1.35
CA THR A 237 -37.72 -21.64 1.19
C THR A 237 -36.72 -22.33 0.25
N ASP A 238 -36.11 -23.44 0.70
CA ASP A 238 -35.21 -24.24 -0.12
C ASP A 238 -35.96 -24.98 -1.26
N GLU A 239 -35.18 -25.54 -2.19
CA GLU A 239 -35.73 -26.31 -3.32
C GLU A 239 -36.60 -27.51 -2.89
N GLN A 240 -36.46 -27.98 -1.67
CA GLN A 240 -37.25 -29.07 -1.08
C GLN A 240 -38.51 -28.58 -0.37
N GLY A 241 -38.74 -27.25 -0.32
CA GLY A 241 -39.89 -26.63 0.31
C GLY A 241 -39.74 -26.40 1.82
N ASN A 242 -38.55 -26.55 2.40
CA ASN A 242 -38.32 -26.26 3.81
C ASN A 242 -38.09 -24.77 4.00
N LYS A 243 -38.79 -24.15 4.94
CA LYS A 243 -38.55 -22.75 5.34
C LYS A 243 -37.37 -22.63 6.25
N PHE A 244 -36.60 -21.59 6.07
CA PHE A 244 -35.47 -21.20 6.91
C PHE A 244 -35.36 -19.69 6.97
N PRO A 245 -34.84 -19.09 8.07
CA PRO A 245 -34.43 -17.68 8.08
C PRO A 245 -33.09 -17.53 7.32
N TRP A 246 -33.02 -16.58 6.40
CA TRP A 246 -31.79 -16.33 5.61
C TRP A 246 -30.70 -15.79 6.49
N HIS A 247 -31.03 -14.98 7.51
CA HIS A 247 -30.07 -14.40 8.44
C HIS A 247 -30.41 -14.70 9.89
N CYS A 248 -29.37 -14.83 10.71
CA CYS A 248 -29.47 -14.79 12.17
C CYS A 248 -28.26 -14.00 12.73
N THR A 249 -28.44 -13.44 13.94
CA THR A 249 -27.43 -12.61 14.60
C THR A 249 -26.95 -13.25 15.89
N GLY A 250 -25.68 -13.31 16.10
CA GLY A 250 -25.03 -13.83 17.30
C GLY A 250 -25.10 -12.89 18.50
N PRO A 251 -24.74 -13.40 19.70
CA PRO A 251 -24.64 -12.56 20.90
C PRO A 251 -23.59 -11.43 20.81
N ASP A 252 -22.67 -11.57 19.90
CA ASP A 252 -21.60 -10.60 19.57
C ASP A 252 -22.03 -9.55 18.52
N GLY A 253 -23.26 -9.64 18.02
CA GLY A 253 -23.77 -8.78 16.95
C GLY A 253 -23.41 -9.24 15.54
N GLN A 254 -22.58 -10.28 15.39
CA GLN A 254 -22.22 -10.82 14.07
C GLN A 254 -23.46 -11.39 13.35
N VAL A 255 -23.65 -11.00 12.10
CA VAL A 255 -24.69 -11.53 11.23
C VAL A 255 -24.19 -12.79 10.51
N TYR A 256 -25.00 -13.83 10.50
CA TYR A 256 -24.73 -15.10 9.86
C TYR A 256 -25.77 -15.38 8.77
N THR A 257 -25.30 -15.82 7.60
CA THR A 257 -26.12 -16.07 6.42
C THR A 257 -26.27 -17.57 6.16
N TYR A 258 -27.46 -18.04 5.83
CA TYR A 258 -27.74 -19.46 5.57
C TYR A 258 -27.07 -19.92 4.28
N SER A 259 -26.35 -21.02 4.36
CA SER A 259 -25.79 -21.74 3.21
C SER A 259 -26.68 -22.91 2.83
N THR A 260 -27.39 -22.82 1.71
CA THR A 260 -28.23 -23.90 1.20
C THR A 260 -27.43 -25.15 0.84
N GLN A 261 -26.15 -24.97 0.42
CA GLN A 261 -25.26 -26.08 0.08
C GLN A 261 -24.86 -26.91 1.31
N ASN A 262 -24.52 -26.25 2.42
CA ASN A 262 -24.03 -26.90 3.63
C ASN A 262 -25.12 -27.06 4.71
N ARG A 263 -26.28 -26.44 4.52
CA ARG A 263 -27.40 -26.39 5.48
C ARG A 263 -26.98 -25.93 6.87
N ASN A 264 -26.10 -24.91 6.89
CA ASN A 264 -25.63 -24.23 8.08
C ASN A 264 -25.54 -22.75 7.82
N TYR A 265 -25.15 -21.98 8.83
CA TYR A 265 -24.86 -20.57 8.67
C TYR A 265 -23.37 -20.33 8.48
N THR A 266 -23.06 -19.34 7.69
CA THR A 266 -21.72 -18.85 7.42
C THR A 266 -21.65 -17.36 7.75
N TYR A 267 -20.48 -16.86 8.01
CA TYR A 267 -20.22 -15.40 8.06
C TYR A 267 -19.06 -15.05 7.15
N ASN A 268 -18.95 -13.78 6.81
CA ASN A 268 -17.87 -13.27 5.99
C ASN A 268 -16.78 -12.71 6.91
N ASP A 269 -15.59 -13.30 6.84
CA ASP A 269 -14.42 -12.84 7.57
C ASP A 269 -13.58 -11.95 6.64
N TYR A 270 -13.55 -10.67 6.94
CA TYR A 270 -12.72 -9.68 6.25
C TYR A 270 -11.35 -9.47 6.91
N ASN A 271 -11.16 -10.00 8.12
CA ASN A 271 -9.95 -9.78 8.92
C ASN A 271 -9.02 -11.00 8.95
N ASN A 272 -9.30 -12.05 8.17
CA ASN A 272 -8.52 -13.27 8.16
C ASN A 272 -7.02 -12.99 7.99
N ASP A 273 -6.66 -12.18 7.01
CA ASP A 273 -5.25 -11.97 6.63
C ASP A 273 -4.48 -11.13 7.65
N ILE A 274 -5.09 -10.08 8.20
CA ILE A 274 -4.45 -9.33 9.29
C ILE A 274 -4.32 -10.16 10.58
N ASN A 275 -5.26 -11.09 10.83
CA ASN A 275 -5.18 -12.02 11.94
C ASN A 275 -4.07 -13.05 11.73
N LEU A 276 -3.87 -13.56 10.51
CA LEU A 276 -2.72 -14.41 10.16
C LEU A 276 -1.39 -13.67 10.36
N ILE A 277 -1.28 -12.43 9.91
CA ILE A 277 -0.10 -11.60 10.16
C ILE A 277 0.15 -11.45 11.66
N LYS A 278 -0.90 -11.18 12.44
CA LYS A 278 -0.81 -11.12 13.92
C LYS A 278 -0.35 -12.44 14.52
N GLU A 279 -0.79 -13.57 13.99
CA GLU A 279 -0.34 -14.89 14.44
C GLU A 279 1.14 -15.11 14.14
N PHE A 280 1.61 -14.79 12.93
CA PHE A 280 3.00 -15.00 12.52
C PHE A 280 3.97 -14.03 13.20
N THR A 281 3.59 -12.77 13.33
CA THR A 281 4.50 -11.69 13.75
C THR A 281 4.33 -11.23 15.18
N GLY A 282 3.13 -11.37 15.74
CA GLY A 282 2.73 -10.80 17.02
C GLY A 282 2.15 -9.38 16.91
N LYS A 283 2.11 -8.76 15.71
CA LYS A 283 1.68 -7.37 15.47
C LYS A 283 0.67 -7.27 14.33
N TYR A 284 -0.18 -6.25 14.36
CA TYR A 284 -1.05 -5.91 13.23
C TYR A 284 -0.37 -4.95 12.27
N PRO A 285 -0.69 -5.01 10.96
CA PRO A 285 -0.24 -4.00 10.00
C PRO A 285 -0.83 -2.63 10.35
N ALA A 286 -0.11 -1.55 10.03
CA ALA A 286 -0.56 -0.18 10.26
C ALA A 286 -1.55 0.32 9.18
N ILE A 287 -1.39 -0.18 7.94
CA ILE A 287 -2.27 0.13 6.81
C ILE A 287 -3.17 -1.08 6.55
N GLN A 288 -4.46 -0.82 6.32
CA GLN A 288 -5.34 -1.79 5.67
C GLN A 288 -5.75 -1.23 4.31
N GLY A 289 -5.57 -2.03 3.26
CA GLY A 289 -5.98 -1.70 1.90
C GLY A 289 -7.40 -2.19 1.64
N PHE A 290 -8.18 -1.37 0.95
CA PHE A 290 -9.57 -1.61 0.63
C PHE A 290 -9.84 -1.46 -0.86
N ASP A 291 -11.03 -1.84 -1.32
CA ASP A 291 -11.45 -1.68 -2.70
C ASP A 291 -12.91 -1.26 -2.80
N PHE A 292 -13.18 -0.20 -3.56
CA PHE A 292 -14.54 0.28 -3.82
C PHE A 292 -15.22 -0.42 -5.00
N GLY A 293 -14.77 -1.59 -5.40
CA GLY A 293 -15.26 -2.30 -6.60
C GLY A 293 -16.76 -2.60 -6.61
N SER A 294 -17.43 -2.69 -5.44
CA SER A 294 -18.88 -2.86 -5.34
C SER A 294 -19.67 -1.60 -5.73
N TYR A 295 -19.07 -0.41 -5.62
CA TYR A 295 -19.74 0.87 -5.85
C TYR A 295 -19.68 1.29 -7.32
N CYS A 296 -20.37 0.56 -8.18
CA CYS A 296 -20.59 0.91 -9.57
C CYS A 296 -22.02 0.61 -10.01
N PRO A 297 -22.54 1.30 -11.05
CA PRO A 297 -23.95 1.14 -11.47
C PRO A 297 -24.32 -0.26 -11.96
N CYS A 298 -23.32 -1.11 -12.24
CA CYS A 298 -23.55 -2.50 -12.62
C CYS A 298 -24.02 -3.37 -11.46
N TYR A 299 -23.80 -2.95 -10.21
CA TYR A 299 -24.09 -3.76 -9.04
C TYR A 299 -25.27 -3.20 -8.25
N ALA A 300 -25.97 -4.11 -7.57
CA ALA A 300 -27.08 -3.77 -6.69
C ALA A 300 -26.82 -4.24 -5.24
N TRP A 301 -25.57 -4.23 -4.81
CA TRP A 301 -25.18 -4.63 -3.46
C TRP A 301 -24.02 -3.80 -2.94
N ASP A 302 -24.00 -3.65 -1.63
CA ASP A 302 -22.97 -3.02 -0.85
C ASP A 302 -22.26 -4.10 -0.04
N ASP A 303 -20.93 -4.05 0.04
CA ASP A 303 -20.15 -4.99 0.83
C ASP A 303 -19.72 -4.43 2.20
N GLY A 304 -20.15 -3.22 2.53
CA GLY A 304 -19.87 -2.55 3.81
C GLY A 304 -18.41 -2.14 3.98
N VAL A 305 -17.70 -1.83 2.88
CA VAL A 305 -16.30 -1.43 2.96
C VAL A 305 -16.12 -0.09 3.67
N THR A 306 -17.05 0.83 3.49
CA THR A 306 -17.01 2.17 4.10
C THR A 306 -17.03 2.10 5.62
N GLU A 307 -17.93 1.27 6.18
CA GLU A 307 -18.01 1.05 7.62
C GLU A 307 -16.73 0.40 8.17
N ARG A 308 -16.16 -0.56 7.42
CA ARG A 308 -14.92 -1.22 7.83
C ARG A 308 -13.72 -0.24 7.80
N MET A 309 -13.69 0.71 6.86
CA MET A 309 -12.68 1.77 6.82
C MET A 309 -12.83 2.73 8.00
N ILE A 310 -14.07 3.11 8.34
CA ILE A 310 -14.36 3.93 9.53
C ILE A 310 -13.90 3.21 10.80
N GLU A 311 -14.25 1.93 10.97
CA GLU A 311 -13.80 1.12 12.10
C GLU A 311 -12.26 1.04 12.18
N TRP A 312 -11.60 0.81 11.02
CA TRP A 312 -10.15 0.69 10.99
C TRP A 312 -9.45 1.97 11.43
N THR A 313 -9.96 3.12 11.01
CA THR A 313 -9.36 4.41 11.38
C THR A 313 -9.80 4.84 12.78
N ASN A 314 -11.10 4.90 13.07
CA ASN A 314 -11.59 5.52 14.28
C ASN A 314 -11.46 4.63 15.52
N ASP A 315 -11.63 3.29 15.37
CA ASP A 315 -11.54 2.37 16.49
C ASP A 315 -10.14 1.79 16.69
N LYS A 316 -9.34 1.68 15.61
CA LYS A 316 -8.01 1.07 15.64
C LYS A 316 -6.88 2.07 15.42
N ASN A 317 -7.18 3.31 15.05
CA ASN A 317 -6.20 4.33 14.69
C ASN A 317 -5.33 3.93 13.48
N GLY A 318 -5.86 3.08 12.59
CA GLY A 318 -5.16 2.56 11.42
C GLY A 318 -5.30 3.45 10.20
N ILE A 319 -4.38 3.33 9.26
CA ILE A 319 -4.36 4.07 8.00
C ILE A 319 -5.14 3.27 6.94
N CYS A 320 -5.98 3.95 6.16
CA CYS A 320 -6.69 3.37 5.03
C CYS A 320 -6.02 3.74 3.70
N THR A 321 -5.77 2.71 2.85
CA THR A 321 -5.58 2.91 1.41
C THR A 321 -6.72 2.24 0.66
N ALA A 322 -7.10 2.75 -0.51
CA ALA A 322 -8.19 2.16 -1.28
C ALA A 322 -7.95 2.26 -2.78
N SER A 323 -8.11 1.14 -3.46
CA SER A 323 -8.23 1.05 -4.91
C SER A 323 -9.69 1.07 -5.36
N TRP A 324 -9.92 1.12 -6.66
CA TRP A 324 -11.27 1.07 -7.22
C TRP A 324 -11.30 0.26 -8.51
N HIS A 325 -11.60 -1.03 -8.40
CA HIS A 325 -11.81 -1.92 -9.55
C HIS A 325 -13.17 -1.64 -10.19
N ILE A 326 -13.24 -0.60 -10.99
CA ILE A 326 -14.48 -0.13 -11.62
C ILE A 326 -14.94 -1.13 -12.68
N ASN A 327 -16.06 -1.79 -12.44
CA ASN A 327 -16.68 -2.63 -13.44
C ASN A 327 -17.52 -1.81 -14.41
N VAL A 328 -17.43 -2.21 -15.69
CA VAL A 328 -18.26 -1.70 -16.79
C VAL A 328 -18.97 -2.87 -17.47
N PRO A 329 -20.02 -2.65 -18.24
CA PRO A 329 -20.62 -3.71 -19.06
C PRO A 329 -19.60 -4.31 -20.02
N THR A 330 -19.55 -5.64 -20.15
CA THR A 330 -18.73 -6.31 -21.16
C THR A 330 -19.17 -5.95 -22.57
N GLN A 331 -20.50 -5.79 -22.75
CA GLN A 331 -21.13 -5.31 -23.98
C GLN A 331 -22.11 -4.19 -23.60
N MET A 332 -21.91 -2.99 -24.14
CA MET A 332 -22.79 -1.85 -23.87
C MET A 332 -24.23 -2.09 -24.33
N SER A 333 -24.46 -2.94 -25.32
CA SER A 333 -25.80 -3.33 -25.78
C SER A 333 -26.61 -4.10 -24.73
N ASP A 334 -25.97 -4.70 -23.74
CA ASP A 334 -26.63 -5.47 -22.68
C ASP A 334 -27.03 -4.56 -21.49
N TYR A 335 -26.60 -3.32 -21.51
CA TYR A 335 -26.77 -2.39 -20.38
C TYR A 335 -27.86 -1.38 -20.61
N THR A 336 -28.69 -1.20 -19.61
CA THR A 336 -29.62 -0.06 -19.51
C THR A 336 -29.11 0.88 -18.42
N LEU A 337 -28.97 2.16 -18.72
CA LEU A 337 -28.39 3.13 -17.81
C LEU A 337 -29.11 3.15 -16.45
N GLY A 338 -28.33 2.97 -15.38
CA GLY A 338 -28.82 2.96 -14.00
C GLY A 338 -29.43 1.62 -13.53
N GLU A 339 -29.48 0.61 -14.39
CA GLU A 339 -29.99 -0.71 -14.00
C GLU A 339 -28.83 -1.67 -13.75
N PRO A 340 -28.89 -2.52 -12.69
CA PRO A 340 -27.86 -3.51 -12.42
C PRO A 340 -27.80 -4.59 -13.50
N LEU A 341 -26.60 -5.15 -13.69
CA LEU A 341 -26.35 -6.27 -14.59
C LEU A 341 -26.01 -7.54 -13.80
N ASP A 342 -26.23 -8.69 -14.43
CA ASP A 342 -25.63 -9.95 -13.97
C ASP A 342 -24.10 -9.79 -13.94
N PHE A 343 -23.47 -10.17 -12.83
CA PHE A 343 -22.03 -10.04 -12.62
C PHE A 343 -21.18 -10.61 -13.77
N SER A 344 -21.62 -11.74 -14.35
CA SER A 344 -20.95 -12.38 -15.49
C SER A 344 -20.90 -11.54 -16.77
N LYS A 345 -21.71 -10.47 -16.85
CA LYS A 345 -21.75 -9.51 -17.97
C LYS A 345 -20.99 -8.22 -17.67
N THR A 346 -20.30 -8.16 -16.58
CA THR A 346 -19.49 -7.01 -16.18
C THR A 346 -18.00 -7.35 -16.22
N THR A 347 -17.15 -6.36 -16.31
CA THR A 347 -15.69 -6.53 -16.29
C THR A 347 -14.98 -5.22 -15.95
N TYR A 348 -13.87 -5.29 -15.25
CA TYR A 348 -12.90 -4.20 -15.14
C TYR A 348 -11.76 -4.34 -16.17
N SER A 349 -11.67 -5.47 -16.89
CA SER A 349 -10.60 -5.69 -17.87
C SER A 349 -10.81 -4.87 -19.15
N ASN A 350 -9.80 -4.83 -20.01
CA ASN A 350 -9.85 -4.21 -21.33
C ASN A 350 -10.78 -4.92 -22.33
N LYS A 351 -11.36 -6.07 -21.95
CA LYS A 351 -12.22 -6.92 -22.82
C LYS A 351 -13.67 -6.45 -22.77
N THR A 352 -13.91 -5.23 -23.20
CA THR A 352 -15.22 -4.59 -23.26
C THR A 352 -15.29 -3.67 -24.47
N ASP A 353 -16.51 -3.45 -25.00
CA ASP A 353 -16.78 -2.42 -26.02
C ASP A 353 -17.04 -1.04 -25.44
N PHE A 354 -16.95 -0.87 -24.11
CA PHE A 354 -16.98 0.43 -23.42
C PHE A 354 -15.85 1.32 -23.94
N VAL A 355 -16.17 2.51 -24.45
CA VAL A 355 -15.19 3.46 -25.02
C VAL A 355 -14.75 4.46 -23.94
N THR A 356 -13.52 4.36 -23.45
CA THR A 356 -13.01 5.20 -22.36
C THR A 356 -13.02 6.68 -22.69
N ALA A 357 -12.64 7.05 -23.94
CA ALA A 357 -12.66 8.44 -24.38
C ALA A 357 -14.06 9.07 -24.34
N ASN A 358 -15.11 8.27 -24.49
CA ASN A 358 -16.49 8.74 -24.41
C ASN A 358 -16.88 9.20 -22.99
N CYS A 359 -16.17 8.79 -21.95
CA CYS A 359 -16.35 9.32 -20.60
C CYS A 359 -16.18 10.85 -20.54
N MET A 360 -15.46 11.46 -21.48
CA MET A 360 -15.27 12.92 -21.59
C MET A 360 -16.20 13.59 -22.58
N VAL A 361 -17.15 12.84 -23.21
CA VAL A 361 -18.03 13.34 -24.26
C VAL A 361 -19.48 13.36 -23.77
N GLU A 362 -19.97 14.55 -23.38
CA GLU A 362 -21.33 14.73 -22.90
C GLU A 362 -22.37 14.16 -23.87
N GLY A 363 -23.36 13.44 -23.33
CA GLY A 363 -24.46 12.82 -24.07
C GLY A 363 -24.15 11.42 -24.63
N THR A 364 -22.96 10.87 -24.38
CA THR A 364 -22.69 9.44 -24.60
C THR A 364 -23.15 8.60 -23.41
N VAL A 365 -23.41 7.32 -23.62
CA VAL A 365 -23.83 6.42 -22.54
C VAL A 365 -22.67 6.21 -21.54
N GLU A 366 -21.44 6.16 -22.02
CA GLU A 366 -20.24 6.02 -21.19
C GLU A 366 -20.01 7.25 -20.30
N TYR A 367 -20.32 8.47 -20.81
CA TYR A 367 -20.28 9.69 -20.02
C TYR A 367 -21.25 9.63 -18.83
N GLU A 368 -22.50 9.24 -19.10
CA GLU A 368 -23.54 9.12 -18.07
C GLU A 368 -23.25 7.96 -17.12
N TYR A 369 -22.77 6.84 -17.63
CA TYR A 369 -22.32 5.71 -16.80
C TYR A 369 -21.20 6.11 -15.83
N PHE A 370 -20.18 6.81 -16.34
CA PHE A 370 -19.08 7.28 -15.51
C PHE A 370 -19.54 8.30 -14.46
N ASN A 371 -20.49 9.17 -14.77
CA ASN A 371 -21.10 10.05 -13.78
C ASN A 371 -21.75 9.27 -12.65
N LEU A 372 -22.53 8.23 -12.96
CA LEU A 372 -23.12 7.35 -11.94
C LEU A 372 -22.07 6.59 -11.11
N CYS A 373 -20.96 6.15 -11.75
CA CYS A 373 -19.84 5.57 -11.02
C CYS A 373 -19.27 6.54 -9.99
N VAL A 374 -19.02 7.79 -10.42
CA VAL A 374 -18.45 8.82 -9.52
C VAL A 374 -19.44 9.21 -8.44
N GLU A 375 -20.75 9.31 -8.75
CA GLU A 375 -21.78 9.56 -7.74
C GLU A 375 -21.84 8.48 -6.68
N ASN A 376 -21.83 7.19 -7.07
CA ASN A 376 -21.84 6.08 -6.12
C ASN A 376 -20.60 6.13 -5.21
N LEU A 377 -19.41 6.28 -5.81
CA LEU A 377 -18.18 6.41 -5.05
C LEU A 377 -18.18 7.64 -4.13
N ALA A 378 -18.62 8.79 -4.62
CA ALA A 378 -18.64 10.03 -3.85
C ALA A 378 -19.53 9.93 -2.62
N ASN A 379 -20.66 9.23 -2.70
CA ASN A 379 -21.54 8.99 -1.56
C ASN A 379 -20.85 8.21 -0.44
N GLU A 380 -19.96 7.28 -0.78
CA GLU A 380 -19.18 6.52 0.19
C GLU A 380 -18.01 7.37 0.76
N LEU A 381 -17.31 8.07 -0.12
CA LEU A 381 -16.20 8.96 0.30
C LEU A 381 -16.67 10.11 1.19
N LEU A 382 -17.90 10.62 0.99
CA LEU A 382 -18.50 11.63 1.87
C LEU A 382 -18.73 11.10 3.28
N GLN A 383 -19.18 9.84 3.43
CA GLN A 383 -19.31 9.22 4.74
C GLN A 383 -17.96 9.11 5.46
N LEU A 384 -16.89 8.76 4.71
CA LEU A 384 -15.53 8.74 5.25
C LEU A 384 -15.06 10.15 5.64
N GLN A 385 -15.31 11.15 4.81
CA GLN A 385 -14.97 12.53 5.13
C GLN A 385 -15.70 13.04 6.36
N ASP A 386 -17.01 12.78 6.45
CA ASP A 386 -17.83 13.15 7.61
C ASP A 386 -17.39 12.44 8.90
N ALA A 387 -16.83 11.24 8.77
CA ALA A 387 -16.24 10.47 9.87
C ALA A 387 -14.78 10.89 10.19
N GLY A 388 -14.19 11.85 9.47
CA GLY A 388 -12.80 12.28 9.65
C GLY A 388 -11.76 11.27 9.19
N VAL A 389 -12.11 10.38 8.26
CA VAL A 389 -11.23 9.33 7.74
C VAL A 389 -10.52 9.81 6.48
N PRO A 390 -9.20 10.07 6.51
CA PRO A 390 -8.43 10.32 5.32
C PRO A 390 -8.10 9.01 4.59
N VAL A 391 -8.08 9.03 3.27
CA VAL A 391 -7.85 7.84 2.45
C VAL A 391 -6.69 8.07 1.48
N ILE A 392 -5.71 7.17 1.47
CA ILE A 392 -4.75 7.07 0.37
C ILE A 392 -5.48 6.41 -0.80
N PHE A 393 -5.94 7.23 -1.75
CA PHE A 393 -6.82 6.80 -2.83
C PHE A 393 -6.05 6.53 -4.11
N ARG A 394 -6.15 5.30 -4.62
CA ARG A 394 -5.42 4.78 -5.77
C ARG A 394 -6.37 4.35 -6.91
N PRO A 395 -7.00 5.32 -7.60
CA PRO A 395 -7.87 5.02 -8.73
C PRO A 395 -7.06 4.63 -9.97
N PHE A 396 -7.67 3.90 -10.89
CA PHE A 396 -7.13 3.59 -12.22
C PHE A 396 -5.71 3.00 -12.20
N HIS A 397 -5.42 2.18 -11.21
CA HIS A 397 -4.12 1.56 -11.03
C HIS A 397 -3.71 0.68 -12.22
N GLU A 398 -2.43 0.31 -12.30
CA GLU A 398 -1.82 -0.56 -13.32
C GLU A 398 -2.09 -0.10 -14.77
N ALA A 399 -2.11 1.19 -15.02
CA ALA A 399 -2.53 1.78 -16.28
C ALA A 399 -1.67 1.34 -17.49
N GLU A 400 -0.34 1.24 -17.33
CA GLU A 400 0.56 0.84 -18.42
C GLU A 400 0.30 -0.60 -18.92
N GLY A 401 -0.13 -1.50 -18.01
CA GLY A 401 -0.32 -2.90 -18.33
C GLY A 401 1.02 -3.59 -18.64
N ASN A 402 1.05 -4.42 -19.70
CA ASN A 402 2.27 -5.11 -20.12
C ASN A 402 2.89 -4.48 -21.37
N PRO A 403 3.90 -3.60 -21.22
CA PRO A 403 4.53 -2.91 -22.34
C PRO A 403 5.28 -3.86 -23.30
N SER A 404 5.66 -5.05 -22.86
CA SER A 404 6.37 -6.02 -23.72
C SER A 404 5.50 -6.65 -24.80
N THR A 405 4.19 -6.49 -24.71
CA THR A 405 3.21 -7.06 -25.67
C THR A 405 2.87 -6.09 -26.80
N THR A 406 3.38 -4.87 -26.77
CA THR A 406 3.06 -3.81 -27.73
C THR A 406 4.32 -3.22 -28.34
N SER A 407 4.16 -2.58 -29.50
CA SER A 407 5.22 -1.79 -30.15
C SER A 407 5.24 -0.33 -29.71
N ASP A 408 4.18 0.14 -29.08
CA ASP A 408 4.03 1.48 -28.49
C ASP A 408 3.42 1.34 -27.08
N PRO A 409 4.23 1.42 -26.01
CA PRO A 409 3.73 1.28 -24.64
C PRO A 409 2.76 2.37 -24.19
N THR A 410 2.58 3.44 -24.97
CA THR A 410 1.77 4.60 -24.61
C THR A 410 0.38 4.61 -25.27
N ASP A 411 0.13 3.71 -26.21
CA ASP A 411 -1.11 3.66 -27.00
C ASP A 411 -2.27 2.90 -26.31
N GLY A 412 -2.00 2.25 -25.16
CA GLY A 412 -2.95 1.47 -24.39
C GLY A 412 -3.15 0.03 -24.88
N SER A 413 -2.47 -0.38 -25.95
CA SER A 413 -2.61 -1.76 -26.47
C SER A 413 -2.02 -2.83 -25.54
N GLY A 414 -1.16 -2.44 -24.58
CA GLY A 414 -0.65 -3.28 -23.51
C GLY A 414 -1.52 -3.32 -22.25
N ALA A 415 -2.54 -2.47 -22.17
CA ALA A 415 -3.35 -2.30 -20.98
C ALA A 415 -4.11 -3.56 -20.55
N TRP A 416 -4.26 -3.77 -19.24
CA TRP A 416 -5.08 -4.86 -18.69
C TRP A 416 -6.51 -4.41 -18.45
N PHE A 417 -6.72 -3.14 -18.18
CA PHE A 417 -7.97 -2.56 -17.73
C PHE A 417 -8.57 -1.58 -18.74
N TRP A 418 -9.89 -1.38 -18.65
CA TRP A 418 -10.62 -0.53 -19.58
C TRP A 418 -10.22 0.95 -19.48
N TRP A 419 -9.83 1.43 -18.30
CA TRP A 419 -9.52 2.85 -18.06
C TRP A 419 -8.25 3.34 -18.74
N SER A 420 -7.39 2.45 -19.18
CA SER A 420 -6.12 2.79 -19.83
C SER A 420 -5.96 2.25 -21.25
N LYS A 421 -6.93 1.47 -21.76
CA LYS A 421 -6.84 0.79 -23.07
C LYS A 421 -6.77 1.71 -24.28
N GLU A 422 -6.99 3.00 -24.11
CA GLU A 422 -6.92 4.02 -25.17
C GLU A 422 -5.73 4.99 -24.98
N GLY A 423 -4.75 4.58 -24.17
CA GLY A 423 -3.44 5.20 -24.03
C GLY A 423 -3.37 6.35 -23.04
N THR A 424 -2.15 6.84 -22.87
CA THR A 424 -1.76 7.82 -21.84
C THR A 424 -2.60 9.09 -21.86
N LYS A 425 -2.93 9.59 -23.06
CA LYS A 425 -3.70 10.83 -23.18
C LYS A 425 -5.12 10.69 -22.64
N VAL A 426 -5.81 9.60 -22.97
CA VAL A 426 -7.19 9.34 -22.52
C VAL A 426 -7.18 9.03 -21.04
N TYR A 427 -6.22 8.24 -20.57
CA TYR A 427 -6.01 7.95 -19.16
C TYR A 427 -5.90 9.22 -18.31
N LYS A 428 -5.00 10.16 -18.70
CA LYS A 428 -4.83 11.44 -17.98
C LYS A 428 -6.07 12.31 -17.99
N GLN A 429 -6.83 12.30 -19.07
CA GLN A 429 -8.11 13.02 -19.14
C GLN A 429 -9.15 12.41 -18.19
N LEU A 430 -9.19 11.07 -18.11
CA LEU A 430 -10.10 10.37 -17.21
C LEU A 430 -9.73 10.62 -15.74
N TRP A 431 -8.43 10.58 -15.39
CA TRP A 431 -7.93 10.92 -14.06
C TRP A 431 -8.34 12.34 -13.64
N ASN A 432 -8.02 13.32 -14.48
CA ASN A 432 -8.36 14.71 -14.20
C ASN A 432 -9.87 14.89 -14.01
N ARG A 433 -10.68 14.26 -14.87
CA ARG A 433 -12.14 14.32 -14.74
C ARG A 433 -12.62 13.73 -13.41
N LEU A 434 -12.09 12.57 -12.99
CA LEU A 434 -12.45 11.98 -11.71
C LEU A 434 -12.12 12.94 -10.56
N GLN A 435 -10.88 13.40 -10.49
CA GLN A 435 -10.41 14.27 -9.43
C GLN A 435 -11.18 15.59 -9.38
N ASP A 436 -11.36 16.27 -10.53
CA ASP A 436 -12.13 17.51 -10.62
C ASP A 436 -13.57 17.29 -10.13
N LYS A 437 -14.23 16.17 -10.50
CA LYS A 437 -15.57 15.87 -10.00
C LYS A 437 -15.60 15.65 -8.50
N LEU A 438 -14.69 14.85 -7.95
CA LEU A 438 -14.64 14.57 -6.53
C LEU A 438 -14.40 15.86 -5.72
N GLN A 439 -13.47 16.70 -6.14
CA GLN A 439 -13.14 17.94 -5.46
C GLN A 439 -14.15 19.05 -5.69
N ASP A 440 -14.45 19.39 -6.97
CA ASP A 440 -15.22 20.59 -7.32
C ASP A 440 -16.74 20.36 -7.25
N GLU A 441 -17.25 19.15 -7.59
CA GLU A 441 -18.68 18.90 -7.59
C GLU A 441 -19.17 18.33 -6.25
N TYR A 442 -18.40 17.40 -5.62
CA TYR A 442 -18.77 16.72 -4.39
C TYR A 442 -18.12 17.30 -3.13
N GLY A 443 -17.12 18.18 -3.26
CA GLY A 443 -16.43 18.78 -2.12
C GLY A 443 -15.64 17.77 -1.27
N LEU A 444 -15.08 16.77 -1.93
CA LEU A 444 -14.29 15.71 -1.30
C LEU A 444 -12.83 16.12 -1.22
N HIS A 445 -12.35 16.30 -0.01
CA HIS A 445 -11.02 16.82 0.33
C HIS A 445 -10.25 15.95 1.33
N ASN A 446 -10.76 14.74 1.64
CA ASN A 446 -10.13 13.78 2.55
C ASN A 446 -9.23 12.77 1.84
N LEU A 447 -8.92 12.99 0.54
CA LEU A 447 -8.16 12.05 -0.28
C LEU A 447 -6.69 12.48 -0.41
N ILE A 448 -5.80 11.51 -0.29
CA ILE A 448 -4.38 11.59 -0.66
C ILE A 448 -4.24 10.77 -1.95
N TYR A 449 -3.95 11.43 -3.06
CA TYR A 449 -3.96 10.79 -4.38
C TYR A 449 -2.67 10.02 -4.63
N GLU A 450 -2.82 8.71 -4.87
CA GLU A 450 -1.73 7.80 -5.19
C GLU A 450 -1.87 7.30 -6.62
N GLU A 451 -0.84 7.53 -7.44
CA GLU A 451 -0.78 7.01 -8.80
C GLU A 451 0.11 5.78 -8.88
N ASN A 452 -0.44 4.68 -9.40
CA ASN A 452 0.33 3.47 -9.64
C ASN A 452 1.08 3.58 -10.98
N LEU A 453 2.39 3.40 -10.93
CA LEU A 453 3.29 3.48 -12.08
C LEU A 453 4.17 2.23 -12.18
N TYR A 454 4.50 1.87 -13.40
CA TYR A 454 5.51 0.86 -13.70
C TYR A 454 6.80 1.50 -14.22
N ALA A 455 7.86 0.71 -14.28
CA ALA A 455 9.17 1.13 -14.76
C ALA A 455 9.75 0.11 -15.76
N TRP A 456 8.85 -0.55 -16.51
CA TRP A 456 9.19 -1.67 -17.38
C TRP A 456 9.54 -1.27 -18.81
N SER A 457 9.23 -0.04 -19.18
CA SER A 457 9.60 0.53 -20.48
C SER A 457 10.26 1.91 -20.32
N ASP A 458 10.94 2.37 -21.38
CA ASP A 458 11.51 3.73 -21.41
C ASP A 458 10.42 4.82 -21.46
N SER A 459 9.19 4.43 -21.80
CA SER A 459 8.02 5.32 -21.87
C SER A 459 7.10 5.25 -20.65
N SER A 460 7.45 4.47 -19.62
CA SER A 460 6.60 4.33 -18.42
C SER A 460 6.30 5.66 -17.75
N ALA A 461 7.25 6.60 -17.75
CA ALA A 461 7.07 7.95 -17.22
C ALA A 461 5.98 8.77 -17.96
N GLU A 462 5.59 8.39 -19.18
CA GLU A 462 4.54 9.08 -19.94
C GLU A 462 3.14 8.83 -19.38
N TRP A 463 2.97 7.81 -18.51
CA TRP A 463 1.72 7.56 -17.81
C TRP A 463 1.48 8.52 -16.65
N TYR A 464 2.54 9.09 -16.05
CA TYR A 464 2.44 9.98 -14.91
C TYR A 464 1.52 11.18 -15.17
N VAL A 465 0.49 11.37 -14.33
CA VAL A 465 -0.54 12.41 -14.51
C VAL A 465 -0.05 13.82 -14.16
N GLY A 466 0.97 13.93 -13.31
CA GLY A 466 1.62 15.21 -12.95
C GLY A 466 1.62 15.50 -11.45
N ASP A 467 2.55 16.36 -11.04
CA ASP A 467 2.78 16.70 -9.63
C ASP A 467 1.59 17.41 -8.97
N ASP A 468 0.77 18.13 -9.75
CA ASP A 468 -0.41 18.84 -9.31
C ASP A 468 -1.64 17.94 -9.12
N ARG A 469 -1.54 16.67 -9.50
CA ARG A 469 -2.63 15.69 -9.43
C ARG A 469 -2.33 14.51 -8.51
N THR A 470 -1.12 14.43 -7.97
CA THR A 470 -0.63 13.26 -7.25
C THR A 470 0.13 13.68 -5.99
N ASP A 471 -0.08 12.98 -4.89
CA ASP A 471 0.65 13.16 -3.63
C ASP A 471 1.80 12.17 -3.49
N LEU A 472 1.61 10.94 -3.97
CA LEU A 472 2.62 9.89 -3.99
C LEU A 472 2.45 8.98 -5.20
N VAL A 473 3.50 8.28 -5.57
CA VAL A 473 3.47 7.27 -6.63
C VAL A 473 3.72 5.89 -6.04
N ALA A 474 3.20 4.86 -6.68
CA ALA A 474 3.31 3.51 -6.17
C ALA A 474 3.61 2.49 -7.27
N TYR A 475 4.06 1.32 -6.85
CA TYR A 475 4.35 0.16 -7.66
C TYR A 475 3.61 -1.07 -7.15
N ASP A 476 3.08 -1.89 -8.07
CA ASP A 476 2.49 -3.18 -7.75
C ASP A 476 3.47 -4.28 -8.14
N LYS A 477 4.07 -4.91 -7.10
CA LYS A 477 5.13 -5.90 -7.21
C LYS A 477 4.55 -7.31 -7.22
N TYR A 478 4.44 -7.89 -8.40
CA TYR A 478 4.04 -9.29 -8.57
C TYR A 478 5.11 -10.08 -9.33
N ASN A 479 4.97 -11.39 -9.37
CA ASN A 479 5.85 -12.34 -10.06
C ASN A 479 7.14 -12.67 -9.30
N THR A 480 7.03 -13.60 -8.35
CA THR A 480 8.14 -14.11 -7.55
C THR A 480 9.33 -14.65 -8.36
N GLN A 481 9.18 -14.90 -9.65
CA GLN A 481 10.24 -15.43 -10.51
C GLN A 481 11.02 -14.36 -11.28
N TYR A 482 10.53 -13.12 -11.33
CA TYR A 482 11.17 -12.01 -12.04
C TYR A 482 11.82 -11.04 -11.05
N ASN A 483 12.73 -10.20 -11.56
CA ASN A 483 13.43 -9.17 -10.79
C ASN A 483 14.14 -9.72 -9.53
N ARG A 484 14.66 -10.94 -9.59
CA ARG A 484 15.35 -11.60 -8.47
C ARG A 484 16.85 -11.59 -8.69
N HIS A 485 17.59 -11.28 -7.63
CA HIS A 485 19.05 -11.31 -7.62
C HIS A 485 19.61 -12.43 -6.72
N ASP A 486 18.77 -13.31 -6.17
CA ASP A 486 19.15 -14.44 -5.31
C ASP A 486 19.41 -15.75 -6.11
N GLY A 487 19.25 -15.74 -7.41
CA GLY A 487 19.44 -16.89 -8.31
C GLY A 487 18.37 -17.99 -8.20
N LYS A 488 17.29 -17.77 -7.41
CA LYS A 488 16.17 -18.70 -7.31
C LYS A 488 15.17 -18.48 -8.43
N THR A 489 14.34 -19.48 -8.71
CA THR A 489 13.27 -19.42 -9.70
C THR A 489 11.87 -19.59 -9.09
N SER A 490 11.77 -19.73 -7.77
CA SER A 490 10.53 -19.92 -7.03
C SER A 490 10.74 -19.60 -5.54
N GLY A 491 9.66 -19.56 -4.80
CA GLY A 491 9.61 -19.15 -3.40
C GLY A 491 9.61 -17.64 -3.23
N PRO A 492 9.53 -17.11 -2.02
CA PRO A 492 9.42 -15.67 -1.75
C PRO A 492 10.47 -14.88 -2.49
N ASN A 493 10.07 -13.80 -3.15
CA ASN A 493 10.99 -12.85 -3.76
C ASN A 493 11.30 -11.74 -2.76
N LEU A 494 12.42 -11.87 -2.06
CA LEU A 494 12.87 -10.95 -1.02
C LEU A 494 13.64 -9.74 -1.57
N ASP A 495 13.70 -9.57 -2.89
CA ASP A 495 14.40 -8.47 -3.55
C ASP A 495 13.77 -7.12 -3.19
N ALA A 496 14.60 -6.11 -2.98
CA ALA A 496 14.16 -4.77 -2.61
C ALA A 496 13.58 -3.97 -3.79
N GLU A 497 13.68 -4.48 -5.02
CA GLU A 497 13.25 -3.82 -6.27
C GLU A 497 13.87 -2.43 -6.45
N THR A 498 15.11 -2.29 -6.06
CA THR A 498 15.85 -1.03 -5.97
C THR A 498 15.90 -0.27 -7.30
N GLY A 499 16.06 -1.02 -8.40
CA GLY A 499 16.06 -0.43 -9.74
C GLY A 499 14.73 0.24 -10.09
N ILE A 500 13.61 -0.36 -9.68
CA ILE A 500 12.26 0.20 -9.88
C ILE A 500 12.04 1.38 -8.95
N PHE A 501 12.36 1.24 -7.67
CA PHE A 501 12.25 2.31 -6.68
C PHE A 501 12.89 3.62 -7.15
N TYR A 502 14.16 3.57 -7.61
CA TYR A 502 14.86 4.76 -8.06
C TYR A 502 14.40 5.28 -9.43
N LYS A 503 13.91 4.42 -10.32
CA LYS A 503 13.27 4.88 -11.56
C LYS A 503 12.00 5.68 -11.27
N LEU A 504 11.13 5.18 -10.38
CA LEU A 504 9.92 5.89 -9.98
C LEU A 504 10.25 7.22 -9.28
N ASN A 505 11.22 7.22 -8.37
CA ASN A 505 11.72 8.44 -7.75
C ASN A 505 12.23 9.44 -8.79
N GLY A 506 12.91 8.95 -9.83
CA GLY A 506 13.38 9.77 -10.97
C GLY A 506 12.22 10.35 -11.80
N TYR A 507 11.12 9.64 -12.02
CA TYR A 507 9.98 10.14 -12.78
C TYR A 507 9.33 11.37 -12.14
N VAL A 508 9.34 11.40 -10.81
CA VAL A 508 8.80 12.51 -10.00
C VAL A 508 9.89 13.48 -9.53
N ASN A 509 11.13 13.38 -10.04
CA ASN A 509 12.26 14.21 -9.66
C ASN A 509 12.50 14.28 -8.12
N GLY A 510 12.21 13.21 -7.39
CA GLY A 510 12.29 13.17 -5.93
C GLY A 510 11.25 14.03 -5.20
N SER A 511 10.25 14.59 -5.90
CA SER A 511 9.24 15.46 -5.30
C SER A 511 8.12 14.71 -4.57
N LYS A 512 7.97 13.42 -4.83
CA LYS A 512 6.90 12.56 -4.30
C LYS A 512 7.47 11.34 -3.60
N MET A 513 6.74 10.83 -2.61
CA MET A 513 7.03 9.55 -1.96
C MET A 513 6.77 8.39 -2.93
N VAL A 514 7.50 7.29 -2.74
CA VAL A 514 7.35 6.07 -3.54
C VAL A 514 6.92 4.91 -2.63
N ALA A 515 5.82 4.25 -2.96
CA ALA A 515 5.24 3.17 -2.17
C ALA A 515 5.17 1.85 -2.97
N MET A 516 4.95 0.74 -2.27
CA MET A 516 4.62 -0.56 -2.84
C MET A 516 3.15 -0.86 -2.50
N ALA A 517 2.23 -0.39 -3.38
CA ALA A 517 0.80 -0.39 -3.10
C ALA A 517 0.18 -1.78 -3.10
N GLU A 518 0.74 -2.68 -3.91
CA GLU A 518 0.41 -4.10 -3.91
C GLU A 518 1.69 -4.93 -4.03
N ASN A 519 1.70 -6.09 -3.42
CA ASN A 519 2.80 -7.03 -3.61
C ASN A 519 2.39 -8.48 -3.36
N ASP A 520 3.11 -9.40 -3.99
CA ASP A 520 3.03 -10.82 -3.71
C ASP A 520 3.95 -11.22 -2.55
N SER A 521 5.20 -10.77 -2.55
CA SER A 521 6.21 -11.06 -1.53
C SER A 521 6.70 -9.76 -0.91
N ILE A 522 6.83 -9.72 0.40
CA ILE A 522 7.42 -8.59 1.12
C ILE A 522 8.94 -8.66 0.96
N PRO A 523 9.61 -7.59 0.53
CA PRO A 523 11.07 -7.53 0.49
C PRO A 523 11.68 -7.73 1.88
N SER A 524 12.85 -8.39 1.97
CA SER A 524 13.52 -8.51 3.26
C SER A 524 14.03 -7.15 3.76
N MET A 525 13.97 -6.97 5.08
CA MET A 525 14.50 -5.77 5.72
C MET A 525 15.97 -5.54 5.37
N SER A 526 16.77 -6.61 5.36
CA SER A 526 18.21 -6.52 5.07
C SER A 526 18.46 -6.01 3.64
N ASN A 527 17.67 -6.46 2.66
CA ASN A 527 17.81 -6.00 1.28
C ASN A 527 17.42 -4.52 1.15
N MET A 528 16.29 -4.12 1.73
CA MET A 528 15.86 -2.71 1.69
C MET A 528 16.87 -1.77 2.33
N LEU A 529 17.44 -2.14 3.47
CA LEU A 529 18.43 -1.32 4.19
C LEU A 529 19.77 -1.25 3.45
N VAL A 530 20.28 -2.38 2.94
CA VAL A 530 21.56 -2.45 2.22
C VAL A 530 21.47 -1.68 0.90
N GLU A 531 20.34 -1.77 0.24
CA GLU A 531 20.12 -1.19 -1.09
C GLU A 531 19.48 0.21 -1.06
N HIS A 532 19.15 0.71 0.15
CA HIS A 532 18.51 2.01 0.38
C HIS A 532 17.18 2.18 -0.38
N ALA A 533 16.47 1.09 -0.62
CA ALA A 533 15.14 1.12 -1.24
C ALA A 533 14.07 1.31 -0.14
N TYR A 534 13.91 2.54 0.30
CA TYR A 534 13.01 2.93 1.40
C TYR A 534 11.60 3.19 0.90
N TRP A 535 10.91 2.11 0.47
CA TRP A 535 9.49 2.16 0.14
C TRP A 535 8.69 2.75 1.30
N LEU A 536 7.76 3.67 1.01
CA LEU A 536 6.94 4.28 2.06
C LEU A 536 6.15 3.23 2.84
N TYR A 537 5.53 2.32 2.12
CA TYR A 537 4.83 1.17 2.69
C TYR A 537 4.86 -0.02 1.73
N PHE A 538 4.52 -1.20 2.24
CA PHE A 538 4.18 -2.40 1.47
C PHE A 538 2.76 -2.84 1.82
N CYS A 539 2.06 -3.50 0.90
CA CYS A 539 0.69 -3.95 1.11
C CYS A 539 0.43 -5.26 0.33
N PRO A 540 0.76 -6.43 0.90
CA PRO A 540 0.51 -7.71 0.24
C PRO A 540 -0.96 -7.86 -0.15
N TRP A 541 -1.20 -8.51 -1.30
CA TRP A 541 -2.55 -8.89 -1.67
C TRP A 541 -3.08 -9.96 -0.72
N TYR A 542 -4.40 -10.11 -0.64
CA TYR A 542 -5.06 -11.05 0.26
C TYR A 542 -4.96 -12.51 -0.21
N ASP A 543 -5.09 -13.44 0.71
CA ASP A 543 -5.19 -14.86 0.43
C ASP A 543 -6.49 -15.19 -0.32
N SER A 544 -6.38 -15.97 -1.38
CA SER A 544 -7.50 -16.42 -2.19
C SER A 544 -7.36 -17.90 -2.55
N ALA A 545 -8.40 -18.48 -3.14
CA ALA A 545 -8.35 -19.85 -3.64
C ALA A 545 -7.27 -20.06 -4.74
N ASN A 546 -6.83 -19.00 -5.39
CA ASN A 546 -5.85 -19.06 -6.49
C ASN A 546 -4.41 -18.79 -6.03
N ALA A 547 -4.22 -17.99 -4.98
CA ALA A 547 -2.91 -17.63 -4.46
C ALA A 547 -3.03 -17.30 -2.96
N LEU A 548 -2.08 -17.80 -2.19
CA LEU A 548 -1.96 -17.56 -0.75
C LEU A 548 -0.83 -16.57 -0.51
N PHE A 549 -1.11 -15.28 -0.73
CA PHE A 549 -0.09 -14.23 -0.69
C PHE A 549 0.38 -13.90 0.74
N VAL A 550 -0.40 -14.24 1.76
CA VAL A 550 -0.07 -14.03 3.17
C VAL A 550 0.41 -15.31 3.83
N SER A 551 -0.35 -16.39 3.71
CA SER A 551 -0.07 -17.66 4.40
C SER A 551 0.83 -18.61 3.63
N GLY A 552 1.03 -18.40 2.33
CA GLY A 552 1.75 -19.34 1.45
C GLY A 552 3.25 -19.10 1.45
N GLU A 553 4.02 -20.16 1.78
CA GLU A 553 5.50 -20.15 1.74
C GLU A 553 6.10 -19.91 0.33
N ASN A 554 5.29 -19.93 -0.73
CA ASN A 554 5.73 -19.52 -2.06
C ASN A 554 5.87 -18.01 -2.20
N TYR A 555 5.17 -17.25 -1.37
CA TYR A 555 5.11 -15.79 -1.44
C TYR A 555 5.74 -15.13 -0.21
N GLN A 556 5.58 -15.70 0.98
CA GLN A 556 6.13 -15.11 2.20
C GLN A 556 7.16 -16.03 2.88
N ASP A 557 8.24 -15.43 3.32
CA ASP A 557 9.11 -16.00 4.33
C ASP A 557 8.65 -15.44 5.69
N HIS A 558 7.97 -16.29 6.47
CA HIS A 558 7.37 -15.86 7.73
C HIS A 558 8.41 -15.48 8.80
N ASP A 559 9.63 -15.99 8.72
CA ASP A 559 10.72 -15.60 9.63
C ASP A 559 11.22 -14.18 9.27
N GLU A 560 11.40 -13.89 7.98
CA GLU A 560 11.73 -12.54 7.48
C GLU A 560 10.60 -11.56 7.78
N MET A 561 9.33 -11.92 7.53
CA MET A 561 8.17 -11.12 7.87
C MET A 561 8.16 -10.80 9.37
N LYS A 562 8.35 -11.78 10.22
CA LYS A 562 8.41 -11.60 11.68
C LYS A 562 9.58 -10.70 12.10
N ALA A 563 10.74 -10.86 11.49
CA ALA A 563 11.90 -10.01 11.76
C ALA A 563 11.62 -8.56 11.38
N LEU A 564 11.02 -8.33 10.20
CA LEU A 564 10.64 -7.00 9.72
C LEU A 564 9.64 -6.32 10.65
N TYR A 565 8.51 -6.98 10.98
CA TYR A 565 7.44 -6.42 11.82
C TYR A 565 7.87 -6.11 13.26
N ASN A 566 8.97 -6.74 13.74
CA ASN A 566 9.52 -6.51 15.09
C ASN A 566 10.81 -5.68 15.09
N SER A 567 11.09 -4.98 14.00
CA SER A 567 12.26 -4.10 13.86
C SER A 567 11.86 -2.64 14.06
N ASP A 568 12.82 -1.80 14.47
CA ASP A 568 12.66 -0.35 14.53
C ASP A 568 12.48 0.29 13.13
N PHE A 569 12.69 -0.47 12.05
CA PHE A 569 12.54 -0.02 10.68
C PHE A 569 11.09 -0.07 10.19
N CYS A 570 10.30 -1.04 10.65
CA CYS A 570 8.92 -1.24 10.22
C CYS A 570 7.94 -0.65 11.23
N ILE A 571 7.04 0.20 10.76
CA ILE A 571 5.97 0.78 11.56
C ILE A 571 4.75 -0.13 11.49
N THR A 572 4.25 -0.54 12.65
CA THR A 572 3.05 -1.36 12.83
C THR A 572 1.93 -0.58 13.51
N LEU A 573 0.73 -1.13 13.57
CA LEU A 573 -0.47 -0.44 14.06
C LEU A 573 -0.28 0.19 15.45
N ASP A 574 0.34 -0.55 16.37
CA ASP A 574 0.59 -0.11 17.75
C ASP A 574 1.72 0.95 17.87
N GLU A 575 2.39 1.29 16.78
CA GLU A 575 3.47 2.28 16.71
C GLU A 575 3.02 3.58 16.03
N LEU A 576 1.79 3.63 15.49
CA LEU A 576 1.23 4.86 14.95
C LEU A 576 1.01 5.90 16.08
N PRO A 577 1.21 7.20 15.81
CA PRO A 577 0.87 8.25 16.75
C PRO A 577 -0.60 8.16 17.16
N ALA A 578 -0.88 8.19 18.46
CA ALA A 578 -2.25 8.06 18.99
C ALA A 578 -3.20 9.19 18.56
N ASP A 579 -2.63 10.31 18.11
CA ASP A 579 -3.34 11.51 17.66
C ASP A 579 -3.17 11.75 16.14
N LEU A 580 -2.85 10.70 15.39
CA LEU A 580 -2.52 10.81 13.96
C LEU A 580 -3.58 11.55 13.13
N PHE A 581 -4.85 11.36 13.45
CA PHE A 581 -5.99 11.96 12.74
C PHE A 581 -6.68 13.11 13.52
N ASN A 582 -6.22 13.39 14.75
CA ASN A 582 -6.80 14.43 15.62
C ASN A 582 -6.00 15.72 15.51
N HIS A 583 -6.28 16.54 14.51
CA HIS A 583 -5.55 17.79 14.29
C HIS A 583 -6.43 19.02 14.19
N GLY A 584 -7.24 19.24 15.20
CA GLY A 584 -7.69 20.62 15.45
C GLY A 584 -6.47 21.46 15.84
N ASP A 585 -6.23 22.56 15.15
CA ASP A 585 -5.33 23.63 15.59
C ASP A 585 -5.76 24.10 16.98
N GLN A 586 -5.29 23.43 18.04
CA GLN A 586 -5.28 24.02 19.36
C GLN A 586 -4.01 24.88 19.43
N PRO A 587 -4.17 26.20 19.60
CA PRO A 587 -3.02 27.07 19.81
C PRO A 587 -2.24 26.58 21.03
N THR A 588 -0.97 26.26 20.79
CA THR A 588 -0.01 25.91 21.87
C THR A 588 0.03 27.04 22.87
N THR A 589 -0.74 26.93 23.94
CA THR A 589 -0.66 27.85 25.05
C THR A 589 0.58 27.49 25.84
N THR A 590 1.67 28.19 25.53
CA THR A 590 2.86 28.24 26.38
C THR A 590 2.41 28.77 27.71
N THR A 591 2.35 27.93 28.72
CA THR A 591 2.00 28.30 30.08
C THR A 591 3.11 29.15 30.65
N THR A 592 2.99 30.47 30.49
CA THR A 592 3.72 31.43 31.31
C THR A 592 2.93 31.64 32.59
N THR A 593 3.41 31.09 33.66
CA THR A 593 2.87 31.29 35.01
C THR A 593 2.91 32.75 35.35
N THR A 594 1.78 33.44 35.36
CA THR A 594 1.62 34.72 36.08
C THR A 594 0.37 34.63 36.92
N SER A 595 0.60 34.73 38.23
CA SER A 595 -0.44 34.80 39.26
C SER A 595 -1.34 36.03 39.06
N GLY A 596 -2.63 35.82 39.21
CA GLY A 596 -3.50 36.90 39.69
C GLY A 596 -4.91 36.91 39.15
N THR A 597 -5.80 36.67 40.05
CA THR A 597 -7.17 37.19 40.18
C THR A 597 -8.31 36.30 39.74
N THR A 598 -8.95 35.78 40.74
CA THR A 598 -10.22 35.07 40.85
C THR A 598 -11.35 35.75 40.09
N THR A 599 -11.96 35.01 39.12
CA THR A 599 -13.36 35.25 38.76
C THR A 599 -14.07 33.91 38.82
N THR A 600 -15.04 33.82 39.67
CA THR A 600 -15.91 32.67 39.95
C THR A 600 -16.73 32.37 38.72
N SER A 601 -16.46 31.25 38.03
CA SER A 601 -17.41 30.57 37.16
C SER A 601 -17.99 29.40 37.96
N SER A 602 -19.28 29.31 37.99
CA SER A 602 -20.03 28.25 38.66
C SER A 602 -19.68 26.90 38.05
N GLN A 603 -19.16 25.97 38.86
CA GLN A 603 -19.05 24.56 38.47
C GLN A 603 -20.46 23.98 38.22
N PRO A 604 -20.65 23.08 37.22
CA PRO A 604 -21.89 22.36 37.08
C PRO A 604 -22.21 21.55 38.34
N SER A 605 -23.46 21.48 38.70
CA SER A 605 -24.00 20.56 39.71
C SER A 605 -23.72 19.10 39.30
N ASP A 606 -23.76 18.16 40.23
CA ASP A 606 -23.45 16.74 40.05
C ASP A 606 -23.86 16.20 38.66
N ILE A 607 -22.87 15.64 37.94
CA ILE A 607 -23.08 15.11 36.55
C ILE A 607 -23.90 13.84 36.65
N LEU A 608 -25.06 13.81 35.98
CA LEU A 608 -25.84 12.60 35.76
C LEU A 608 -25.57 12.10 34.33
N TYR A 609 -24.54 11.27 34.17
CA TYR A 609 -24.14 10.77 32.85
C TYR A 609 -25.25 10.10 32.10
N GLY A 610 -25.52 10.56 30.87
CA GLY A 610 -26.57 10.09 29.98
C GLY A 610 -27.87 10.88 30.00
N ASP A 611 -28.08 11.82 30.93
CA ASP A 611 -29.25 12.70 31.02
C ASP A 611 -29.01 14.02 30.26
N ALA A 612 -29.01 13.95 28.92
CA ALA A 612 -28.68 15.06 28.04
C ALA A 612 -29.76 16.15 28.00
N ASN A 613 -31.03 15.80 28.28
CA ASN A 613 -32.16 16.73 28.31
C ASN A 613 -32.42 17.33 29.69
N CYS A 614 -31.69 16.88 30.73
CA CYS A 614 -31.79 17.31 32.12
C CYS A 614 -33.18 17.11 32.75
N ASP A 615 -33.80 15.98 32.51
CA ASP A 615 -35.12 15.61 33.08
C ASP A 615 -35.03 14.59 34.24
N ASP A 616 -33.80 14.36 34.76
CA ASP A 616 -33.45 13.40 35.82
C ASP A 616 -33.71 11.91 35.46
N LYS A 617 -33.78 11.58 34.17
CA LYS A 617 -33.88 10.20 33.67
C LYS A 617 -32.82 9.97 32.59
N ILE A 618 -32.56 8.68 32.33
CA ILE A 618 -31.71 8.27 31.21
C ILE A 618 -32.58 7.40 30.30
N ASP A 619 -33.00 7.95 29.16
CA ASP A 619 -33.85 7.24 28.20
C ASP A 619 -33.51 7.62 26.75
N LEU A 620 -34.30 7.12 25.77
CA LEU A 620 -33.98 7.38 24.35
C LEU A 620 -34.13 8.84 23.95
N SER A 621 -34.83 9.70 24.75
CA SER A 621 -34.94 11.13 24.46
C SER A 621 -33.62 11.85 24.63
N ASP A 622 -32.74 11.34 25.49
CA ASP A 622 -31.37 11.87 25.68
C ASP A 622 -30.48 11.57 24.49
N ALA A 623 -30.53 10.33 24.00
CA ALA A 623 -29.81 9.96 22.77
C ALA A 623 -30.26 10.81 21.58
N VAL A 624 -31.58 11.05 21.46
CA VAL A 624 -32.14 11.94 20.43
C VAL A 624 -31.64 13.38 20.60
N MET A 625 -31.58 13.89 21.84
CA MET A 625 -31.07 15.24 22.15
C MET A 625 -29.60 15.37 21.71
N ILE A 626 -28.76 14.39 22.04
CA ILE A 626 -27.34 14.36 21.64
C ILE A 626 -27.25 14.40 20.12
N LEU A 627 -27.95 13.52 19.42
CA LEU A 627 -27.90 13.45 17.94
C LEU A 627 -28.43 14.75 17.29
N GLN A 628 -29.48 15.36 17.82
CA GLN A 628 -30.00 16.64 17.33
C GLN A 628 -28.99 17.78 17.55
N ALA A 629 -28.33 17.82 18.71
CA ALA A 629 -27.34 18.84 19.02
C ALA A 629 -26.10 18.71 18.10
N LEU A 630 -25.71 17.50 17.74
CA LEU A 630 -24.60 17.24 16.83
C LEU A 630 -24.98 17.54 15.37
N ALA A 631 -26.14 17.09 14.92
CA ALA A 631 -26.59 17.21 13.52
C ALA A 631 -26.97 18.64 13.11
N ASN A 632 -27.45 19.46 14.05
CA ASN A 632 -27.86 20.86 13.74
C ASN A 632 -27.50 21.78 14.91
N LYS A 633 -26.25 22.16 14.98
CA LYS A 633 -25.68 23.01 16.05
C LYS A 633 -26.36 24.37 16.17
N ASP A 634 -26.79 24.97 15.05
CA ASP A 634 -27.45 26.27 15.02
C ASP A 634 -28.86 26.21 15.62
N LYS A 635 -29.49 25.05 15.61
CA LYS A 635 -30.84 24.86 16.11
C LYS A 635 -30.88 24.23 17.49
N TYR A 636 -30.12 23.16 17.73
CA TYR A 636 -30.18 22.33 18.92
C TYR A 636 -28.89 22.27 19.73
N GLY A 637 -27.78 22.85 19.24
CA GLY A 637 -26.51 22.94 19.97
C GLY A 637 -26.59 23.91 21.14
N LEU A 638 -25.51 24.11 21.86
CA LEU A 638 -25.42 24.92 23.08
C LEU A 638 -25.95 26.37 22.94
N GLU A 639 -25.71 26.96 21.78
CA GLU A 639 -26.22 28.29 21.42
C GLU A 639 -27.43 28.19 20.46
N GLY A 640 -28.11 27.05 20.45
CA GLY A 640 -29.17 26.74 19.50
C GLY A 640 -30.39 27.65 19.65
N THR A 641 -31.08 27.88 18.53
CA THR A 641 -32.26 28.74 18.47
C THR A 641 -33.57 28.07 18.88
N ASP A 642 -33.57 26.75 19.01
CA ASP A 642 -34.75 26.00 19.46
C ASP A 642 -34.91 26.09 20.99
N PRO A 643 -36.13 26.31 21.52
CA PRO A 643 -36.36 26.34 22.95
C PRO A 643 -35.94 25.08 23.70
N THR A 644 -35.81 23.95 22.99
CA THR A 644 -35.38 22.67 23.55
C THR A 644 -33.94 22.33 23.21
N HIS A 645 -33.11 23.32 22.86
CA HIS A 645 -31.68 23.10 22.59
C HIS A 645 -30.96 22.55 23.83
N ILE A 646 -29.85 21.83 23.62
CA ILE A 646 -29.06 21.25 24.71
C ILE A 646 -28.45 22.36 25.58
N THR A 647 -28.46 22.17 26.90
CA THR A 647 -27.90 23.13 27.87
C THR A 647 -26.46 22.81 28.21
N GLU A 648 -25.72 23.74 28.88
CA GLU A 648 -24.37 23.45 29.39
C GLU A 648 -24.35 22.23 30.32
N GLN A 649 -25.37 22.07 31.18
CA GLN A 649 -25.51 20.88 32.01
C GLN A 649 -25.81 19.63 31.18
N GLY A 650 -26.68 19.75 30.19
CA GLY A 650 -27.01 18.65 29.27
C GLY A 650 -25.80 18.17 28.46
N MET A 651 -24.93 19.09 28.01
CA MET A 651 -23.66 18.74 27.36
C MET A 651 -22.71 18.02 28.32
N ALA A 652 -22.62 18.45 29.58
CA ALA A 652 -21.79 17.78 30.58
C ALA A 652 -22.33 16.38 30.94
N ASN A 653 -23.65 16.20 30.98
CA ASN A 653 -24.29 14.92 31.23
C ASN A 653 -24.21 13.99 30.00
N ALA A 654 -24.22 14.56 28.79
CA ALA A 654 -24.16 13.85 27.52
C ALA A 654 -22.79 13.21 27.24
N ASP A 655 -21.69 13.80 27.72
CA ASP A 655 -20.34 13.25 27.61
C ASP A 655 -20.19 12.06 28.59
N CYS A 656 -20.73 10.93 28.21
CA CYS A 656 -20.85 9.72 29.01
C CYS A 656 -19.97 8.55 28.55
N ASN A 657 -19.34 8.67 27.37
CA ASN A 657 -18.25 7.85 26.90
C ASN A 657 -16.94 8.65 27.11
N LEU A 658 -16.24 8.41 28.22
CA LEU A 658 -15.14 9.24 28.68
C LEU A 658 -13.85 9.13 27.85
N SER A 659 -13.95 8.90 26.57
CA SER A 659 -12.83 8.78 25.61
C SER A 659 -12.07 10.09 25.36
N ARG A 660 -12.47 11.21 25.98
CA ARG A 660 -11.86 12.56 25.90
C ARG A 660 -12.13 13.36 24.64
N ASP A 661 -13.06 12.94 23.83
CA ASP A 661 -13.45 13.57 22.56
C ASP A 661 -14.67 14.51 22.70
N GLY A 662 -15.21 14.68 23.92
CA GLY A 662 -16.43 15.45 24.19
C GLY A 662 -17.67 14.72 23.70
N VAL A 663 -18.78 15.43 23.51
CA VAL A 663 -20.05 14.83 23.11
C VAL A 663 -20.04 14.47 21.63
N THR A 664 -20.20 13.19 21.35
CA THR A 664 -20.18 12.57 20.01
C THR A 664 -21.37 11.65 19.78
N THR A 665 -21.45 11.03 18.61
CA THR A 665 -22.46 9.96 18.34
C THR A 665 -22.22 8.71 19.17
N ALA A 666 -20.97 8.48 19.64
CA ALA A 666 -20.63 7.39 20.56
C ALA A 666 -21.34 7.53 21.91
N ASP A 667 -21.53 8.77 22.38
CA ASP A 667 -22.27 9.06 23.63
C ASP A 667 -23.76 8.77 23.45
N ALA A 668 -24.33 9.14 22.31
CA ALA A 668 -25.71 8.76 21.98
C ALA A 668 -25.90 7.25 21.96
N LEU A 669 -24.95 6.53 21.36
CA LEU A 669 -24.94 5.07 21.33
C LEU A 669 -24.75 4.48 22.75
N ALA A 670 -23.89 5.10 23.58
CA ALA A 670 -23.70 4.69 24.97
C ALA A 670 -25.00 4.84 25.79
N VAL A 671 -25.71 5.96 25.60
CA VAL A 671 -27.05 6.15 26.23
C VAL A 671 -28.03 5.07 25.77
N GLN A 672 -28.11 4.79 24.45
CA GLN A 672 -28.99 3.73 23.91
C GLN A 672 -28.66 2.35 24.51
N LYS A 673 -27.35 1.99 24.58
CA LYS A 673 -26.90 0.72 25.19
C LYS A 673 -27.23 0.64 26.69
N SER A 674 -27.14 1.77 27.41
CA SER A 674 -27.48 1.86 28.83
C SER A 674 -28.98 1.69 29.06
N VAL A 675 -29.83 2.31 28.24
CA VAL A 675 -31.30 2.21 28.32
C VAL A 675 -31.78 0.76 28.17
N ILE A 676 -31.15 -0.03 27.31
CA ILE A 676 -31.47 -1.45 27.16
C ILE A 676 -30.69 -2.37 28.10
N GLY A 677 -29.91 -1.81 29.02
CA GLY A 677 -29.22 -2.54 30.10
C GLY A 677 -27.96 -3.29 29.67
N LEU A 678 -27.38 -2.95 28.52
CA LEU A 678 -26.15 -3.57 28.04
C LEU A 678 -24.89 -3.01 28.72
N ILE A 679 -24.91 -1.75 29.14
CA ILE A 679 -23.79 -1.07 29.81
C ILE A 679 -24.29 -0.18 30.96
N THR A 680 -23.36 0.27 31.80
CA THR A 680 -23.60 1.28 32.84
C THR A 680 -22.78 2.52 32.50
N LEU A 681 -23.39 3.70 32.54
CA LEU A 681 -22.70 4.97 32.31
C LEU A 681 -22.02 5.50 33.60
N PRO A 682 -20.90 6.23 33.48
CA PRO A 682 -20.16 6.45 32.23
C PRO A 682 -19.33 5.24 31.83
N ILE A 683 -18.92 5.21 30.55
CA ILE A 683 -17.96 4.23 30.02
C ILE A 683 -16.57 4.84 30.12
N GLU A 684 -15.58 4.09 30.69
CA GLU A 684 -14.16 4.48 30.75
C GLU A 684 -13.37 3.93 29.56
#